data_863ed227edafca93d818dcd1762796cb
#
_entry.id   863ed227edafca93d818dcd1762796cb
#
_cell.length_a   1.000
_cell.length_b   1.000
_cell.length_c   1.000
_cell.angle_alpha   90.00
_cell.angle_beta   90.00
_cell.angle_gamma   90.00
#
_symmetry.space_group_name_H-M   'P 1'
#
loop_
_entity.id
_entity.type
_entity.pdbx_description
1 polymer ?
#
loop_
_entity_poly.entity_id
_entity_poly.type
_entity_poly.pdbx_seq_one_letter_code
_entity_poly.pdbx_strand_id
1 'polypeptide(L)'
;MPLWSRRTFLSTAGATAATLALPLPAARAADSADSADSADEFEALRLRWLDLQLGSGFDAGAEPYAGRLAETGTLARAFRAAMAPATASLWPDAPFDPPAGISQSYSRLWTMTQAYVQPGTGLTGDESLLADVLRGLDHLSATVYRAGAPRYGNWWEWQIGAPRLLMDVVAALHPRLGAERIAAACAAVDHFVPDSVLLNYSGTSTGANRVDLCRSVALRGVLGANPAKIALARDALSPVFPYVTQGDGLYADGSFVQHTWVAYSGTYGQVMLDGLGRLFSLLAGSSWAVTDPNRQIVLDSVEKAYAPFIHDGLMMDSVNGRATSRGYLKNDDRRIMRSDHFHGQGVIAAIALLAGGASPAERDRWHARVKGWIERDTVSPILAARQFGVADLARLHAVAAAPVPAAPEPTGHRLFPAMDRAVHRRPGWAASLSMASNRITYYECGNGENPRGWHTGAGMLSWWTPDLGDQYTDWFWPTVDPYRLPGTTVSTKRLADRAGGEWGAPRPAVRWVGGTTDGEYAAVGQHLKGLGSTLEARKSWFCAADAVVCLGAGITATDGVPVETVVDNRLLGESGTQALTTGDGWAHLEGHGGWVFPQGAGNLRTLREDRTGAWSDINTTSSTERRTRRYQTLWLDHGTDPVAASYAYVLMPGASPRTVAARAADPGWLNVLDNTAERQAIAVPSLGLTAANLWQAGTVGPLTVTAPAGVLVRRNRSVLSLRVSEPLRTGQPLELVWNRPVRRVVRRDPSVEVLATGSELRLRITPGTGGATHGCEVLV
;
A
#
# COMPACT_ATOMS: atom_id res chain seq x y z
N MET A 1 -10.57 8.78 -33.91
CA MET A 1 -10.12 8.55 -35.29
C MET A 1 -8.92 9.43 -35.55
N PRO A 2 -7.85 8.98 -36.22
CA PRO A 2 -7.82 7.93 -37.23
C PRO A 2 -6.99 6.70 -36.92
N LEU A 3 -7.34 5.65 -37.65
CA LEU A 3 -6.69 4.36 -37.89
C LEU A 3 -5.32 4.49 -38.56
N TRP A 4 -4.35 3.65 -38.17
CA TRP A 4 -3.25 3.29 -39.05
C TRP A 4 -3.08 1.80 -39.14
N SER A 5 -2.98 1.36 -40.39
CA SER A 5 -3.05 0.01 -40.93
C SER A 5 -1.69 -0.70 -40.96
N ARG A 6 -1.82 -2.04 -41.01
CA ARG A 6 -0.79 -3.06 -41.30
C ARG A 6 0.11 -2.74 -42.49
N ARG A 7 1.38 -3.20 -42.44
CA ARG A 7 2.09 -3.78 -43.62
C ARG A 7 3.00 -4.93 -43.22
N THR A 8 2.80 -6.00 -43.95
CA THR A 8 3.47 -7.27 -44.05
C THR A 8 4.87 -7.14 -44.70
N PHE A 9 5.85 -7.95 -44.25
CA PHE A 9 6.97 -8.34 -45.09
C PHE A 9 7.22 -9.85 -44.95
N LEU A 10 7.03 -10.54 -46.07
CA LEU A 10 7.49 -11.90 -46.35
C LEU A 10 8.88 -11.83 -47.00
N SER A 11 9.80 -12.69 -46.65
CA SER A 11 10.77 -13.22 -47.58
C SER A 11 11.25 -14.62 -47.16
N THR A 12 11.15 -15.53 -48.11
CA THR A 12 11.50 -16.91 -48.18
C THR A 12 13.02 -17.14 -48.33
N ALA A 13 13.55 -18.18 -47.72
CA ALA A 13 14.65 -18.98 -48.31
C ALA A 13 14.60 -20.40 -47.72
N GLY A 14 14.46 -21.37 -48.61
CA GLY A 14 14.50 -22.78 -48.29
C GLY A 14 15.90 -23.34 -48.37
N ALA A 15 16.17 -24.42 -47.66
CA ALA A 15 17.23 -25.38 -47.96
C ALA A 15 16.85 -26.77 -47.45
N THR A 16 16.83 -27.70 -48.34
CA THR A 16 16.69 -29.16 -48.21
C THR A 16 17.90 -29.78 -47.52
N ALA A 17 17.69 -30.73 -46.60
CA ALA A 17 18.71 -31.72 -46.27
C ALA A 17 18.09 -33.06 -45.83
N ALA A 18 18.71 -34.11 -46.26
CA ALA A 18 18.28 -35.47 -46.34
C ALA A 18 18.16 -36.23 -45.02
N THR A 19 17.22 -37.16 -45.01
CA THR A 19 16.99 -38.22 -44.03
C THR A 19 18.10 -39.26 -44.02
N LEU A 20 18.64 -39.57 -42.84
CA LEU A 20 19.28 -40.85 -42.53
C LEU A 20 18.59 -41.44 -41.30
N ALA A 21 17.89 -42.54 -41.56
CA ALA A 21 17.26 -43.34 -40.51
C ALA A 21 18.28 -44.32 -39.92
N LEU A 22 18.40 -44.35 -38.58
CA LEU A 22 19.01 -45.45 -37.83
C LEU A 22 17.98 -45.94 -36.79
N PRO A 23 17.95 -47.24 -36.46
CA PRO A 23 16.86 -47.83 -35.70
C PRO A 23 16.98 -47.56 -34.22
N LEU A 24 15.81 -47.26 -33.60
CA LEU A 24 15.62 -47.12 -32.16
C LEU A 24 15.64 -48.47 -31.47
N PRO A 25 16.33 -48.61 -30.32
CA PRO A 25 16.07 -49.70 -29.41
C PRO A 25 14.84 -49.41 -28.56
N ALA A 26 14.09 -50.45 -28.25
CA ALA A 26 12.83 -50.41 -27.53
C ALA A 26 13.00 -49.78 -26.13
N ALA A 27 12.36 -48.62 -25.93
CA ALA A 27 12.13 -48.04 -24.62
C ALA A 27 10.80 -48.62 -24.07
N ARG A 28 10.91 -49.57 -23.19
CA ARG A 28 9.80 -50.05 -22.35
C ARG A 28 10.36 -50.47 -20.99
N ALA A 29 10.59 -49.49 -20.09
CA ALA A 29 10.72 -49.67 -18.64
C ALA A 29 11.00 -48.36 -17.87
N ALA A 30 11.11 -47.18 -18.55
CA ALA A 30 11.37 -45.90 -17.86
C ALA A 30 10.08 -45.11 -17.43
N ASP A 31 8.96 -45.33 -18.14
CA ASP A 31 7.73 -44.55 -17.94
C ASP A 31 7.01 -44.83 -16.60
N SER A 32 7.27 -45.92 -15.92
CA SER A 32 6.57 -46.26 -14.67
C SER A 32 7.25 -45.69 -13.41
N ALA A 33 8.57 -45.47 -13.45
CA ALA A 33 9.29 -44.86 -12.31
C ALA A 33 9.12 -43.34 -12.33
N ASP A 34 9.26 -42.68 -13.49
CA ASP A 34 9.04 -41.24 -13.65
C ASP A 34 7.59 -40.82 -13.35
N SER A 35 6.60 -41.68 -13.63
CA SER A 35 5.18 -41.40 -13.34
C SER A 35 4.83 -41.56 -11.86
N ALA A 36 5.50 -42.49 -11.16
CA ALA A 36 5.31 -42.65 -9.70
C ALA A 36 5.95 -41.50 -8.91
N ASP A 37 7.18 -41.12 -9.26
CA ASP A 37 7.87 -39.98 -8.64
C ASP A 37 7.12 -38.66 -8.87
N SER A 38 6.53 -38.46 -10.05
CA SER A 38 5.74 -37.25 -10.34
C SER A 38 4.39 -37.22 -9.61
N ALA A 39 3.74 -38.36 -9.43
CA ALA A 39 2.48 -38.45 -8.66
C ALA A 39 2.71 -38.11 -7.17
N ASP A 40 3.82 -38.57 -6.60
CA ASP A 40 4.22 -38.26 -5.23
C ASP A 40 4.56 -36.77 -5.07
N GLU A 41 5.14 -36.11 -6.10
CA GLU A 41 5.45 -34.68 -6.03
C GLU A 41 4.19 -33.80 -6.05
N PHE A 42 3.15 -34.13 -6.86
CA PHE A 42 1.88 -33.40 -6.83
C PHE A 42 1.18 -33.53 -5.47
N GLU A 43 1.16 -34.70 -4.89
CA GLU A 43 0.57 -34.91 -3.56
C GLU A 43 1.36 -34.17 -2.48
N ALA A 44 2.69 -34.17 -2.55
CA ALA A 44 3.54 -33.40 -1.64
C ALA A 44 3.25 -31.88 -1.73
N LEU A 45 3.07 -31.35 -2.95
CA LEU A 45 2.68 -29.94 -3.15
C LEU A 45 1.28 -29.66 -2.61
N ARG A 46 0.32 -30.56 -2.82
CA ARG A 46 -1.04 -30.41 -2.27
C ARG A 46 -1.02 -30.38 -0.75
N LEU A 47 -0.31 -31.29 -0.10
CA LEU A 47 -0.18 -31.34 1.36
C LEU A 47 0.52 -30.10 1.91
N ARG A 48 1.57 -29.63 1.23
CA ARG A 48 2.25 -28.37 1.58
C ARG A 48 1.31 -27.17 1.46
N TRP A 49 0.46 -27.15 0.43
CA TRP A 49 -0.56 -26.10 0.31
C TRP A 49 -1.55 -26.13 1.48
N LEU A 50 -2.00 -27.31 1.89
CA LEU A 50 -2.88 -27.45 3.04
C LEU A 50 -2.21 -26.98 4.34
N ASP A 51 -0.94 -27.28 4.55
CA ASP A 51 -0.20 -26.77 5.70
C ASP A 51 -0.13 -25.23 5.70
N LEU A 52 0.10 -24.62 4.54
CA LEU A 52 0.09 -23.15 4.40
C LEU A 52 -1.27 -22.51 4.70
N GLN A 53 -2.39 -23.20 4.39
CA GLN A 53 -3.75 -22.68 4.55
C GLN A 53 -4.40 -23.03 5.89
N LEU A 54 -4.19 -24.24 6.37
CA LEU A 54 -4.88 -24.81 7.54
C LEU A 54 -3.96 -24.86 8.76
N GLY A 55 -2.64 -24.87 8.54
CA GLY A 55 -1.62 -25.01 9.57
C GLY A 55 -1.45 -26.46 10.06
N SER A 56 -0.32 -26.71 10.67
CA SER A 56 0.01 -27.96 11.35
C SER A 56 0.81 -27.69 12.63
N GLY A 57 0.94 -28.68 13.50
CA GLY A 57 1.79 -28.61 14.68
C GLY A 57 1.31 -27.68 15.81
N PHE A 58 0.10 -27.15 15.73
CA PHE A 58 -0.53 -26.39 16.81
C PHE A 58 -1.43 -27.30 17.67
N ASP A 59 -1.62 -26.92 18.94
CA ASP A 59 -2.57 -27.60 19.82
C ASP A 59 -3.99 -27.05 19.62
N ALA A 60 -4.86 -27.83 18.97
CA ALA A 60 -6.23 -27.44 18.69
C ALA A 60 -7.11 -27.23 19.96
N GLY A 61 -6.68 -27.75 21.11
CA GLY A 61 -7.34 -27.54 22.39
C GLY A 61 -6.86 -26.30 23.16
N ALA A 62 -5.79 -25.67 22.71
CA ALA A 62 -5.23 -24.51 23.38
C ALA A 62 -5.68 -23.19 22.71
N GLU A 63 -5.86 -22.14 23.52
CA GLU A 63 -6.08 -20.80 23.01
C GLU A 63 -4.79 -20.22 22.38
N PRO A 64 -4.90 -19.42 21.31
CA PRO A 64 -6.11 -18.89 20.68
C PRO A 64 -6.74 -19.82 19.63
N TYR A 65 -6.17 -21.00 19.39
CA TYR A 65 -6.60 -21.91 18.30
C TYR A 65 -7.97 -22.52 18.57
N ALA A 66 -8.22 -22.94 19.81
CA ALA A 66 -9.49 -23.55 20.21
C ALA A 66 -10.68 -22.62 19.92
N GLY A 67 -10.60 -21.35 20.32
CA GLY A 67 -11.61 -20.35 20.04
C GLY A 67 -11.82 -20.09 18.55
N ARG A 68 -10.73 -20.04 17.76
CA ARG A 68 -10.80 -19.82 16.31
C ARG A 68 -11.43 -21.01 15.57
N LEU A 69 -11.09 -22.22 15.95
CA LEU A 69 -11.68 -23.44 15.39
C LEU A 69 -13.16 -23.57 15.74
N ALA A 70 -13.54 -23.28 17.00
CA ALA A 70 -14.94 -23.23 17.42
C ALA A 70 -15.76 -22.18 16.65
N GLU A 71 -15.19 -20.98 16.38
CA GLU A 71 -15.81 -19.96 15.54
C GLU A 71 -16.03 -20.49 14.12
N THR A 72 -15.03 -21.15 13.52
CA THR A 72 -15.15 -21.79 12.19
C THR A 72 -16.28 -22.80 12.15
N GLY A 73 -16.38 -23.66 13.16
CA GLY A 73 -17.48 -24.63 13.29
C GLY A 73 -18.86 -23.97 13.47
N THR A 74 -18.91 -22.85 14.17
CA THR A 74 -20.16 -22.07 14.36
C THR A 74 -20.63 -21.46 13.06
N LEU A 75 -19.73 -20.82 12.31
CA LEU A 75 -20.02 -20.27 10.98
C LEU A 75 -20.45 -21.38 10.00
N ALA A 76 -19.75 -22.51 9.99
CA ALA A 76 -20.09 -23.64 9.12
C ALA A 76 -21.51 -24.17 9.39
N ARG A 77 -21.93 -24.29 10.66
CA ARG A 77 -23.31 -24.65 11.01
C ARG A 77 -24.33 -23.62 10.51
N ALA A 78 -24.02 -22.34 10.67
CA ALA A 78 -24.90 -21.26 10.18
C ALA A 78 -25.03 -21.29 8.65
N PHE A 79 -23.92 -21.44 7.92
CA PHE A 79 -23.94 -21.54 6.46
C PHE A 79 -24.70 -22.77 5.98
N ARG A 80 -24.45 -23.91 6.61
CA ARG A 80 -25.17 -25.15 6.33
C ARG A 80 -26.68 -24.98 6.47
N ALA A 81 -27.12 -24.38 7.58
CA ALA A 81 -28.55 -24.17 7.86
C ALA A 81 -29.22 -23.19 6.88
N ALA A 82 -28.47 -22.20 6.38
CA ALA A 82 -28.96 -21.18 5.46
C ALA A 82 -28.82 -21.57 3.97
N MET A 83 -28.15 -22.70 3.65
CA MET A 83 -27.91 -23.13 2.27
C MET A 83 -29.23 -23.60 1.63
N ALA A 84 -29.65 -22.90 0.57
CA ALA A 84 -30.89 -23.16 -0.17
C ALA A 84 -30.65 -23.04 -1.68
N PRO A 85 -30.15 -24.11 -2.34
CA PRO A 85 -29.81 -24.09 -3.74
C PRO A 85 -31.00 -23.72 -4.63
N ALA A 86 -30.82 -22.69 -5.48
CA ALA A 86 -31.78 -22.24 -6.47
C ALA A 86 -31.02 -21.89 -7.75
N THR A 87 -31.70 -21.73 -8.87
CA THR A 87 -31.10 -21.45 -10.19
C THR A 87 -30.14 -20.24 -10.16
N ALA A 88 -30.46 -19.21 -9.36
CA ALA A 88 -29.69 -17.95 -9.30
C ALA A 88 -28.86 -17.78 -8.03
N SER A 89 -28.79 -18.77 -7.16
CA SER A 89 -28.04 -18.67 -5.89
C SER A 89 -27.78 -20.04 -5.24
N LEU A 90 -26.76 -20.12 -4.42
CA LEU A 90 -26.56 -21.23 -3.46
C LEU A 90 -27.07 -20.84 -2.06
N TRP A 91 -26.92 -19.55 -1.72
CA TRP A 91 -27.54 -18.90 -0.57
C TRP A 91 -28.39 -17.73 -1.03
N PRO A 92 -29.62 -17.54 -0.52
CA PRO A 92 -30.53 -16.48 -0.96
C PRO A 92 -29.96 -15.06 -0.84
N ASP A 93 -29.09 -14.82 0.15
CA ASP A 93 -28.42 -13.54 0.40
C ASP A 93 -27.11 -13.35 -0.43
N ALA A 94 -26.72 -14.36 -1.23
CA ALA A 94 -25.57 -14.34 -2.12
C ALA A 94 -25.98 -14.76 -3.55
N PRO A 95 -26.81 -13.97 -4.24
CA PRO A 95 -27.23 -14.27 -5.61
C PRO A 95 -26.04 -14.20 -6.57
N PHE A 96 -26.07 -15.00 -7.65
CA PHE A 96 -24.99 -15.05 -8.63
C PHE A 96 -24.87 -13.78 -9.47
N ASP A 97 -25.88 -12.94 -9.53
CA ASP A 97 -25.83 -11.60 -10.09
C ASP A 97 -26.15 -10.56 -8.99
N PRO A 98 -25.17 -9.71 -8.62
CA PRO A 98 -23.82 -9.56 -9.18
C PRO A 98 -22.90 -10.75 -8.86
N PRO A 99 -21.83 -11.00 -9.68
CA PRO A 99 -20.99 -12.20 -9.57
C PRO A 99 -20.20 -12.30 -8.25
N ALA A 100 -20.20 -11.28 -7.42
CA ALA A 100 -19.66 -11.34 -6.05
C ALA A 100 -20.32 -12.45 -5.20
N GLY A 101 -21.60 -12.79 -5.46
CA GLY A 101 -22.30 -13.89 -4.81
C GLY A 101 -21.69 -15.26 -5.14
N ILE A 102 -21.04 -15.42 -6.30
CA ILE A 102 -20.31 -16.64 -6.68
C ILE A 102 -19.10 -16.82 -5.75
N SER A 103 -18.26 -15.80 -5.64
CA SER A 103 -17.09 -15.82 -4.74
C SER A 103 -17.51 -15.98 -3.28
N GLN A 104 -18.59 -15.33 -2.84
CA GLN A 104 -19.13 -15.51 -1.49
C GLN A 104 -19.60 -16.94 -1.25
N SER A 105 -20.25 -17.57 -2.23
CA SER A 105 -20.67 -18.97 -2.15
C SER A 105 -19.46 -19.91 -1.97
N TYR A 106 -18.40 -19.74 -2.76
CA TYR A 106 -17.17 -20.51 -2.57
C TYR A 106 -16.47 -20.21 -1.23
N SER A 107 -16.52 -18.98 -0.73
CA SER A 107 -15.97 -18.62 0.59
C SER A 107 -16.70 -19.35 1.72
N ARG A 108 -18.02 -19.46 1.64
CA ARG A 108 -18.82 -20.23 2.62
C ARG A 108 -18.57 -21.73 2.52
N LEU A 109 -18.47 -22.29 1.31
CA LEU A 109 -18.06 -23.69 1.11
C LEU A 109 -16.66 -23.94 1.63
N TRP A 110 -15.72 -23.00 1.47
CA TRP A 110 -14.39 -23.10 2.06
C TRP A 110 -14.46 -23.15 3.60
N THR A 111 -15.25 -22.29 4.23
CA THR A 111 -15.44 -22.32 5.70
C THR A 111 -16.04 -23.65 6.18
N MET A 112 -17.04 -24.18 5.45
CA MET A 112 -17.61 -25.51 5.74
C MET A 112 -16.58 -26.63 5.55
N THR A 113 -15.74 -26.52 4.52
CA THR A 113 -14.63 -27.46 4.29
C THR A 113 -13.59 -27.39 5.39
N GLN A 114 -13.19 -26.20 5.84
CA GLN A 114 -12.29 -26.03 6.98
C GLN A 114 -12.87 -26.69 8.24
N ALA A 115 -14.17 -26.51 8.49
CA ALA A 115 -14.83 -27.12 9.64
C ALA A 115 -14.84 -28.66 9.58
N TYR A 116 -14.93 -29.24 8.37
CA TYR A 116 -14.85 -30.70 8.16
C TYR A 116 -13.43 -31.25 8.36
N VAL A 117 -12.39 -30.55 7.86
CA VAL A 117 -11.03 -31.11 7.83
C VAL A 117 -10.20 -30.77 9.07
N GLN A 118 -10.45 -29.62 9.73
CA GLN A 118 -9.66 -29.18 10.89
C GLN A 118 -10.18 -29.80 12.20
N PRO A 119 -9.27 -30.17 13.13
CA PRO A 119 -9.67 -30.60 14.47
C PRO A 119 -10.29 -29.45 15.28
N GLY A 120 -11.05 -29.77 16.31
CA GLY A 120 -11.56 -28.80 17.29
C GLY A 120 -12.74 -27.94 16.83
N THR A 121 -13.25 -28.12 15.60
CA THR A 121 -14.40 -27.35 15.06
C THR A 121 -15.77 -27.88 15.56
N GLY A 122 -15.79 -29.07 16.09
CA GLY A 122 -17.02 -29.80 16.44
C GLY A 122 -17.79 -30.35 15.22
N LEU A 123 -17.17 -30.31 14.04
CA LEU A 123 -17.68 -30.84 12.77
C LEU A 123 -16.61 -31.65 12.02
N THR A 124 -15.49 -31.91 12.65
CA THR A 124 -14.38 -32.67 12.06
C THR A 124 -14.85 -34.06 11.66
N GLY A 125 -14.72 -34.42 10.38
CA GLY A 125 -15.16 -35.71 9.84
C GLY A 125 -16.68 -35.94 9.78
N ASP A 126 -17.50 -34.89 9.92
CA ASP A 126 -18.96 -34.99 9.79
C ASP A 126 -19.34 -35.26 8.32
N GLU A 127 -19.64 -36.53 8.01
CA GLU A 127 -19.99 -36.96 6.64
C GLU A 127 -21.25 -36.28 6.11
N SER A 128 -22.17 -35.84 6.96
CA SER A 128 -23.35 -35.11 6.54
C SER A 128 -23.01 -33.68 6.14
N LEU A 129 -22.05 -33.04 6.80
CA LEU A 129 -21.50 -31.75 6.37
C LEU A 129 -20.76 -31.90 5.03
N LEU A 130 -19.95 -32.94 4.88
CA LEU A 130 -19.27 -33.23 3.61
C LEU A 130 -20.27 -33.38 2.46
N ALA A 131 -21.36 -34.15 2.66
CA ALA A 131 -22.41 -34.32 1.65
C ALA A 131 -23.03 -32.95 1.22
N ASP A 132 -23.24 -32.04 2.17
CA ASP A 132 -23.75 -30.69 1.90
C ASP A 132 -22.73 -29.84 1.12
N VAL A 133 -21.44 -29.91 1.46
CA VAL A 133 -20.36 -29.24 0.70
C VAL A 133 -20.30 -29.77 -0.73
N LEU A 134 -20.34 -31.08 -0.93
CA LEU A 134 -20.33 -31.69 -2.27
C LEU A 134 -21.56 -31.26 -3.09
N ARG A 135 -22.74 -31.24 -2.47
CA ARG A 135 -23.97 -30.73 -3.11
C ARG A 135 -23.83 -29.27 -3.55
N GLY A 136 -23.21 -28.43 -2.71
CA GLY A 136 -22.93 -27.02 -3.03
C GLY A 136 -21.95 -26.87 -4.20
N LEU A 137 -20.88 -27.67 -4.24
CA LEU A 137 -19.93 -27.68 -5.36
C LEU A 137 -20.60 -28.12 -6.65
N ASP A 138 -21.38 -29.21 -6.62
CA ASP A 138 -22.12 -29.72 -7.78
C ASP A 138 -23.11 -28.67 -8.29
N HIS A 139 -23.81 -27.95 -7.40
CA HIS A 139 -24.74 -26.89 -7.77
C HIS A 139 -24.04 -25.74 -8.48
N LEU A 140 -22.93 -25.21 -7.95
CA LEU A 140 -22.16 -24.13 -8.59
C LEU A 140 -21.60 -24.56 -9.94
N SER A 141 -21.10 -25.80 -10.05
CA SER A 141 -20.61 -26.37 -11.29
C SER A 141 -21.71 -26.57 -12.33
N ALA A 142 -22.92 -26.96 -11.92
CA ALA A 142 -24.03 -27.14 -12.84
C ALA A 142 -24.62 -25.82 -13.33
N THR A 143 -24.68 -24.81 -12.47
CA THR A 143 -25.49 -23.60 -12.72
C THR A 143 -24.67 -22.42 -13.24
N VAL A 144 -23.48 -22.12 -12.68
CA VAL A 144 -22.82 -20.83 -12.94
C VAL A 144 -21.33 -20.94 -13.22
N TYR A 145 -20.52 -21.67 -12.43
CA TYR A 145 -19.07 -21.65 -12.54
C TYR A 145 -18.53 -22.94 -13.18
N ARG A 146 -18.61 -23.03 -14.51
CA ARG A 146 -18.21 -24.20 -15.31
C ARG A 146 -17.62 -23.81 -16.64
N ALA A 147 -16.89 -24.74 -17.27
CA ALA A 147 -16.39 -24.56 -18.62
C ALA A 147 -17.56 -24.23 -19.59
N GLY A 148 -17.34 -23.25 -20.48
CA GLY A 148 -18.32 -22.76 -21.44
C GLY A 148 -19.36 -21.79 -20.90
N ALA A 149 -19.40 -21.50 -19.59
CA ALA A 149 -20.32 -20.49 -19.06
C ALA A 149 -19.82 -19.06 -19.38
N PRO A 150 -20.75 -18.13 -19.73
CA PRO A 150 -20.36 -16.74 -20.01
C PRO A 150 -20.00 -15.97 -18.75
N ARG A 151 -19.04 -15.03 -18.85
CA ARG A 151 -18.75 -14.04 -17.81
C ARG A 151 -19.68 -12.85 -17.91
N TYR A 152 -20.01 -12.25 -16.76
CA TYR A 152 -20.75 -10.98 -16.67
C TYR A 152 -20.27 -10.18 -15.45
N GLY A 153 -20.57 -8.90 -15.39
CA GLY A 153 -20.19 -8.02 -14.27
C GLY A 153 -18.69 -7.92 -14.05
N ASN A 154 -18.26 -7.99 -12.79
CA ASN A 154 -16.86 -7.80 -12.43
C ASN A 154 -16.01 -9.03 -12.80
N TRP A 155 -15.02 -8.82 -13.66
CA TRP A 155 -14.07 -9.85 -14.12
C TRP A 155 -13.31 -10.53 -12.99
N TRP A 156 -13.03 -9.80 -11.90
CA TRP A 156 -12.23 -10.26 -10.77
C TRP A 156 -12.84 -11.49 -10.08
N GLU A 157 -14.16 -11.53 -9.99
CA GLU A 157 -14.90 -12.64 -9.36
C GLU A 157 -14.68 -13.95 -10.13
N TRP A 158 -14.60 -13.87 -11.46
CA TRP A 158 -14.44 -15.03 -12.35
C TRP A 158 -13.01 -15.52 -12.43
N GLN A 159 -12.04 -14.59 -12.42
CA GLN A 159 -10.63 -14.92 -12.67
C GLN A 159 -9.78 -15.03 -11.41
N ILE A 160 -10.20 -14.43 -10.30
CA ILE A 160 -9.45 -14.41 -9.05
C ILE A 160 -10.28 -14.90 -7.87
N GLY A 161 -11.44 -14.30 -7.59
CA GLY A 161 -12.22 -14.58 -6.39
C GLY A 161 -12.67 -16.05 -6.30
N ALA A 162 -13.46 -16.49 -7.29
CA ALA A 162 -14.01 -17.85 -7.33
C ALA A 162 -12.92 -18.94 -7.52
N PRO A 163 -11.98 -18.84 -8.49
CA PRO A 163 -11.04 -19.93 -8.73
C PRO A 163 -10.07 -20.18 -7.57
N ARG A 164 -9.64 -19.13 -6.85
CA ARG A 164 -8.79 -19.29 -5.66
C ARG A 164 -9.48 -20.15 -4.60
N LEU A 165 -10.72 -19.81 -4.26
CA LEU A 165 -11.49 -20.51 -3.24
C LEU A 165 -11.90 -21.92 -3.68
N LEU A 166 -12.27 -22.09 -4.96
CA LEU A 166 -12.55 -23.41 -5.52
C LEU A 166 -11.33 -24.33 -5.40
N MET A 167 -10.14 -23.84 -5.76
CA MET A 167 -8.92 -24.65 -5.67
C MET A 167 -8.54 -24.96 -4.21
N ASP A 168 -8.80 -24.07 -3.26
CA ASP A 168 -8.60 -24.35 -1.83
C ASP A 168 -9.52 -25.47 -1.34
N VAL A 169 -10.81 -25.45 -1.72
CA VAL A 169 -11.78 -26.52 -1.41
C VAL A 169 -11.36 -27.83 -2.05
N VAL A 170 -11.00 -27.82 -3.35
CA VAL A 170 -10.55 -29.02 -4.06
C VAL A 170 -9.29 -29.60 -3.43
N ALA A 171 -8.32 -28.76 -3.03
CA ALA A 171 -7.10 -29.20 -2.38
C ALA A 171 -7.40 -29.96 -1.06
N ALA A 172 -8.30 -29.41 -0.24
CA ALA A 172 -8.65 -29.98 1.05
C ALA A 172 -9.47 -31.28 0.93
N LEU A 173 -10.38 -31.34 -0.04
CA LEU A 173 -11.26 -32.50 -0.23
C LEU A 173 -10.78 -33.45 -1.33
N HIS A 174 -9.59 -33.29 -1.88
CA HIS A 174 -9.08 -34.06 -3.02
C HIS A 174 -9.30 -35.58 -2.89
N PRO A 175 -9.02 -36.23 -1.75
CA PRO A 175 -9.25 -37.68 -1.58
C PRO A 175 -10.74 -38.08 -1.56
N ARG A 176 -11.67 -37.11 -1.43
CA ARG A 176 -13.11 -37.31 -1.27
C ARG A 176 -13.93 -36.90 -2.51
N LEU A 177 -13.32 -36.21 -3.49
CA LEU A 177 -14.06 -35.60 -4.63
C LEU A 177 -14.31 -36.59 -5.78
N GLY A 178 -13.42 -37.55 -6.00
CA GLY A 178 -13.40 -38.36 -7.19
C GLY A 178 -12.91 -37.61 -8.44
N ALA A 179 -12.45 -38.35 -9.45
CA ALA A 179 -11.81 -37.80 -10.64
C ALA A 179 -12.68 -36.84 -11.46
N GLU A 180 -14.00 -37.11 -11.52
CA GLU A 180 -14.94 -36.30 -12.29
C GLU A 180 -15.06 -34.88 -11.76
N ARG A 181 -15.26 -34.69 -10.44
CA ARG A 181 -15.36 -33.37 -9.81
C ARG A 181 -14.04 -32.58 -9.90
N ILE A 182 -12.91 -33.27 -9.74
CA ILE A 182 -11.57 -32.64 -9.90
C ILE A 182 -11.41 -32.16 -11.33
N ALA A 183 -11.73 -32.99 -12.32
CA ALA A 183 -11.64 -32.62 -13.74
C ALA A 183 -12.58 -31.42 -14.07
N ALA A 184 -13.80 -31.43 -13.58
CA ALA A 184 -14.76 -30.34 -13.79
C ALA A 184 -14.28 -29.02 -13.17
N ALA A 185 -13.74 -29.05 -11.96
CA ALA A 185 -13.16 -27.87 -11.30
C ALA A 185 -11.93 -27.34 -12.07
N CYS A 186 -11.03 -28.21 -12.52
CA CYS A 186 -9.91 -27.84 -13.36
C CYS A 186 -10.32 -27.22 -14.69
N ALA A 187 -11.34 -27.79 -15.36
CA ALA A 187 -11.85 -27.28 -16.64
C ALA A 187 -12.54 -25.90 -16.45
N ALA A 188 -13.20 -25.65 -15.32
CA ALA A 188 -13.75 -24.34 -15.00
C ALA A 188 -12.64 -23.29 -14.83
N VAL A 189 -11.57 -23.62 -14.10
CA VAL A 189 -10.40 -22.72 -13.96
C VAL A 189 -9.74 -22.46 -15.32
N ASP A 190 -9.51 -23.48 -16.14
CA ASP A 190 -8.92 -23.33 -17.48
C ASP A 190 -9.80 -22.44 -18.41
N HIS A 191 -11.12 -22.47 -18.23
CA HIS A 191 -12.05 -21.65 -18.99
C HIS A 191 -12.00 -20.17 -18.58
N PHE A 192 -12.04 -19.87 -17.29
CA PHE A 192 -12.07 -18.50 -16.79
C PHE A 192 -10.70 -17.86 -16.67
N VAL A 193 -9.66 -18.65 -16.47
CA VAL A 193 -8.26 -18.24 -16.40
C VAL A 193 -7.46 -19.00 -17.49
N PRO A 194 -7.72 -18.74 -18.78
CA PRO A 194 -7.00 -19.43 -19.86
C PRO A 194 -5.52 -19.04 -19.87
N ASP A 195 -4.66 -19.90 -20.40
CA ASP A 195 -3.21 -19.70 -20.46
C ASP A 195 -2.82 -18.34 -21.06
N SER A 196 -3.60 -17.85 -22.02
CA SER A 196 -3.38 -16.54 -22.66
C SER A 196 -3.34 -15.37 -21.69
N VAL A 197 -4.01 -15.47 -20.52
CA VAL A 197 -3.99 -14.45 -19.46
C VAL A 197 -2.62 -14.40 -18.78
N LEU A 198 -1.90 -15.53 -18.75
CA LEU A 198 -0.55 -15.63 -18.15
C LEU A 198 0.58 -15.50 -19.17
N LEU A 199 0.33 -15.61 -20.47
CA LEU A 199 1.36 -15.44 -21.49
C LEU A 199 1.76 -13.97 -21.71
N ASN A 200 0.85 -13.03 -21.43
CA ASN A 200 1.09 -11.60 -21.61
C ASN A 200 1.04 -10.85 -20.28
N TYR A 201 2.07 -10.08 -19.97
CA TYR A 201 2.10 -9.19 -18.81
C TYR A 201 1.48 -7.84 -19.19
N SER A 202 0.15 -7.77 -19.18
CA SER A 202 -0.59 -6.60 -19.63
C SER A 202 -2.05 -6.59 -19.12
N GLY A 203 -2.72 -5.46 -19.22
CA GLY A 203 -4.14 -5.30 -18.85
C GLY A 203 -4.35 -5.57 -17.37
N THR A 204 -5.26 -6.47 -17.04
CA THR A 204 -5.55 -6.87 -15.65
C THR A 204 -4.54 -7.85 -15.07
N SER A 205 -3.69 -8.46 -15.91
CA SER A 205 -2.67 -9.46 -15.51
C SER A 205 -1.32 -8.79 -15.21
N THR A 206 -1.31 -7.85 -14.24
CA THR A 206 -0.12 -7.10 -13.80
C THR A 206 -0.08 -7.01 -12.27
N GLY A 207 1.10 -6.78 -11.70
CA GLY A 207 1.28 -6.59 -10.25
C GLY A 207 0.63 -7.69 -9.41
N ALA A 208 -0.14 -7.30 -8.41
CA ALA A 208 -0.81 -8.22 -7.49
C ALA A 208 -1.82 -9.15 -8.17
N ASN A 209 -2.56 -8.66 -9.15
CA ASN A 209 -3.53 -9.47 -9.89
C ASN A 209 -2.84 -10.63 -10.62
N ARG A 210 -1.65 -10.38 -11.18
CA ARG A 210 -0.83 -11.42 -11.82
C ARG A 210 -0.51 -12.56 -10.84
N VAL A 211 -0.14 -12.24 -9.62
CA VAL A 211 0.21 -13.22 -8.59
C VAL A 211 -1.00 -14.08 -8.23
N ASP A 212 -2.18 -13.48 -8.07
CA ASP A 212 -3.43 -14.21 -7.80
C ASP A 212 -3.84 -15.14 -8.93
N LEU A 213 -3.67 -14.71 -10.18
CA LEU A 213 -3.91 -15.55 -11.37
C LEU A 213 -2.94 -16.74 -11.39
N CYS A 214 -1.65 -16.51 -11.14
CA CYS A 214 -0.64 -17.55 -11.04
C CYS A 214 -0.96 -18.56 -9.93
N ARG A 215 -1.46 -18.09 -8.77
CA ARG A 215 -1.90 -18.97 -7.67
C ARG A 215 -2.99 -19.94 -8.13
N SER A 216 -4.01 -19.44 -8.81
CA SER A 216 -5.12 -20.27 -9.29
C SER A 216 -4.66 -21.32 -10.30
N VAL A 217 -3.78 -20.94 -11.25
CA VAL A 217 -3.25 -21.85 -12.28
C VAL A 217 -2.24 -22.85 -11.72
N ALA A 218 -1.39 -22.43 -10.76
CA ALA A 218 -0.46 -23.36 -10.10
C ALA A 218 -1.21 -24.47 -9.36
N LEU A 219 -2.22 -24.11 -8.57
CA LEU A 219 -3.05 -25.08 -7.85
C LEU A 219 -3.86 -25.96 -8.78
N ARG A 220 -4.42 -25.38 -9.87
CA ARG A 220 -5.05 -26.19 -10.91
C ARG A 220 -4.07 -27.22 -11.50
N GLY A 221 -2.79 -26.83 -11.68
CA GLY A 221 -1.74 -27.73 -12.12
C GLY A 221 -1.45 -28.86 -11.13
N VAL A 222 -1.31 -28.52 -9.85
CA VAL A 222 -1.10 -29.48 -8.76
C VAL A 222 -2.25 -30.47 -8.66
N LEU A 223 -3.50 -29.98 -8.58
CA LEU A 223 -4.69 -30.78 -8.32
C LEU A 223 -5.16 -31.60 -9.52
N GLY A 224 -4.83 -31.17 -10.73
CA GLY A 224 -5.11 -31.89 -11.97
C GLY A 224 -3.90 -32.62 -12.55
N ALA A 225 -2.83 -32.83 -11.75
CA ALA A 225 -1.60 -33.50 -12.13
C ALA A 225 -1.06 -33.01 -13.50
N ASN A 226 -0.96 -31.69 -13.70
CA ASN A 226 -0.53 -31.07 -14.95
C ASN A 226 0.76 -30.25 -14.74
N PRO A 227 1.93 -30.80 -15.03
CA PRO A 227 3.22 -30.14 -14.84
C PRO A 227 3.38 -28.86 -15.66
N ALA A 228 2.79 -28.82 -16.85
CA ALA A 228 2.88 -27.65 -17.74
C ALA A 228 2.16 -26.42 -17.15
N LYS A 229 1.04 -26.62 -16.45
CA LYS A 229 0.30 -25.54 -15.77
C LYS A 229 1.10 -24.98 -14.59
N ILE A 230 1.78 -25.82 -13.81
CA ILE A 230 2.63 -25.35 -12.72
C ILE A 230 3.81 -24.56 -13.28
N ALA A 231 4.47 -25.07 -14.33
CA ALA A 231 5.57 -24.38 -15.01
C ALA A 231 5.11 -23.03 -15.57
N LEU A 232 3.96 -22.98 -16.26
CA LEU A 232 3.37 -21.73 -16.78
C LEU A 232 3.14 -20.73 -15.65
N ALA A 233 2.52 -21.13 -14.54
CA ALA A 233 2.24 -20.26 -13.41
C ALA A 233 3.53 -19.74 -12.74
N ARG A 234 4.55 -20.60 -12.57
CA ARG A 234 5.86 -20.21 -12.05
C ARG A 234 6.55 -19.18 -12.97
N ASP A 235 6.62 -19.46 -14.27
CA ASP A 235 7.31 -18.57 -15.23
C ASP A 235 6.59 -17.24 -15.38
N ALA A 236 5.27 -17.26 -15.29
CA ALA A 236 4.43 -16.07 -15.30
C ALA A 236 4.63 -15.14 -14.10
N LEU A 237 5.29 -15.56 -13.03
CA LEU A 237 5.67 -14.68 -11.89
C LEU A 237 6.88 -13.80 -12.22
N SER A 238 7.81 -14.25 -13.06
CA SER A 238 9.07 -13.54 -13.33
C SER A 238 8.90 -12.06 -13.72
N PRO A 239 7.90 -11.65 -14.54
CA PRO A 239 7.68 -10.23 -14.86
C PRO A 239 7.27 -9.35 -13.69
N VAL A 240 6.82 -9.94 -12.55
CA VAL A 240 6.42 -9.17 -11.34
C VAL A 240 7.64 -8.74 -10.52
N PHE A 241 8.76 -9.43 -10.62
CA PHE A 241 9.91 -9.25 -9.74
C PHE A 241 10.77 -8.01 -10.05
N PRO A 242 11.13 -7.69 -11.32
CA PRO A 242 11.98 -6.56 -11.63
C PRO A 242 11.33 -5.23 -11.23
N TYR A 243 12.17 -4.24 -10.93
CA TYR A 243 11.69 -2.87 -10.79
C TYR A 243 11.08 -2.37 -12.08
N VAL A 244 9.90 -1.74 -11.96
CA VAL A 244 9.25 -1.04 -13.07
C VAL A 244 9.63 0.44 -13.08
N THR A 245 9.46 1.10 -14.24
CA THR A 245 9.64 2.55 -14.39
C THR A 245 8.33 3.27 -14.67
N GLN A 246 7.26 2.51 -14.92
CA GLN A 246 5.89 3.00 -15.12
C GLN A 246 4.89 1.87 -14.86
N GLY A 247 3.65 2.22 -14.52
CA GLY A 247 2.55 1.27 -14.32
C GLY A 247 2.67 0.49 -13.01
N ASP A 248 2.09 -0.72 -13.01
CA ASP A 248 1.92 -1.53 -11.83
C ASP A 248 3.21 -2.28 -11.45
N GLY A 249 3.60 -2.25 -10.19
CA GLY A 249 4.72 -2.99 -9.66
C GLY A 249 5.59 -2.23 -8.66
N LEU A 250 6.74 -2.82 -8.34
CA LEU A 250 7.75 -2.25 -7.45
C LEU A 250 8.68 -1.30 -8.22
N TYR A 251 8.99 -0.16 -7.62
CA TYR A 251 9.96 0.82 -8.15
C TYR A 251 11.24 0.81 -7.30
N ALA A 252 12.34 1.25 -7.90
CA ALA A 252 13.65 1.22 -7.26
C ALA A 252 13.75 2.12 -6.00
N ASP A 253 12.89 3.14 -5.89
CA ASP A 253 12.78 4.01 -4.71
C ASP A 253 11.99 3.40 -3.54
N GLY A 254 11.42 2.20 -3.72
CA GLY A 254 10.55 1.51 -2.77
C GLY A 254 9.06 1.82 -2.94
N SER A 255 8.68 2.59 -3.96
CA SER A 255 7.27 2.77 -4.30
C SER A 255 6.65 1.46 -4.79
N PHE A 256 5.37 1.25 -4.45
CA PHE A 256 4.53 0.23 -5.09
C PHE A 256 3.26 0.89 -5.64
N VAL A 257 3.06 0.72 -6.94
CA VAL A 257 1.91 1.28 -7.68
C VAL A 257 1.05 0.14 -8.21
N GLN A 258 -0.25 0.30 -8.16
CA GLN A 258 -1.23 -0.56 -8.82
C GLN A 258 -2.31 0.31 -9.45
N HIS A 259 -3.08 -0.22 -10.42
CA HIS A 259 -4.01 0.56 -11.24
C HIS A 259 -3.33 1.75 -11.92
N THR A 260 -2.10 1.55 -12.35
CA THR A 260 -1.23 2.46 -13.11
C THR A 260 -0.83 3.75 -12.36
N TRP A 261 -1.71 4.32 -11.51
CA TRP A 261 -1.57 5.66 -10.96
C TRP A 261 -1.84 5.76 -9.45
N VAL A 262 -1.97 4.63 -8.73
CA VAL A 262 -2.36 4.63 -7.32
C VAL A 262 -1.23 4.09 -6.46
N ALA A 263 -0.86 4.82 -5.41
CA ALA A 263 0.04 4.33 -4.37
C ALA A 263 -0.67 3.24 -3.54
N TYR A 264 -0.16 2.00 -3.58
CA TYR A 264 -0.96 0.86 -3.14
C TYR A 264 -0.21 -0.19 -2.31
N SER A 265 0.87 0.17 -1.61
CA SER A 265 1.66 -0.77 -0.80
C SER A 265 0.81 -1.53 0.24
N GLY A 266 -0.21 -0.87 0.83
CA GLY A 266 -0.96 -1.42 1.96
C GLY A 266 -2.04 -2.44 1.60
N THR A 267 -2.54 -2.46 0.37
CA THR A 267 -3.61 -3.38 -0.04
C THR A 267 -3.22 -4.26 -1.22
N TYR A 268 -3.12 -3.74 -2.44
CA TYR A 268 -2.61 -4.56 -3.55
C TYR A 268 -1.18 -5.05 -3.32
N GLY A 269 -0.33 -4.23 -2.70
CA GLY A 269 1.01 -4.64 -2.29
C GLY A 269 0.98 -5.78 -1.27
N GLN A 270 0.06 -5.74 -0.30
CA GLN A 270 -0.17 -6.83 0.64
C GLN A 270 -0.59 -8.12 -0.07
N VAL A 271 -1.55 -8.03 -1.02
CA VAL A 271 -1.99 -9.19 -1.83
C VAL A 271 -0.82 -9.79 -2.61
N MET A 272 0.01 -8.94 -3.22
CA MET A 272 1.20 -9.38 -3.94
C MET A 272 2.19 -10.10 -3.01
N LEU A 273 2.48 -9.51 -1.86
CA LEU A 273 3.46 -10.05 -0.91
C LEU A 273 3.00 -11.39 -0.32
N ASP A 274 1.73 -11.50 0.11
CA ASP A 274 1.14 -12.75 0.61
C ASP A 274 1.11 -13.83 -0.47
N GLY A 275 0.62 -13.49 -1.65
CA GLY A 275 0.54 -14.43 -2.76
C GLY A 275 1.90 -14.97 -3.20
N LEU A 276 2.92 -14.11 -3.29
CA LEU A 276 4.29 -14.53 -3.58
C LEU A 276 4.87 -15.38 -2.45
N GLY A 277 4.63 -15.01 -1.19
CA GLY A 277 5.06 -15.80 -0.04
C GLY A 277 4.49 -17.22 -0.07
N ARG A 278 3.20 -17.37 -0.37
CA ARG A 278 2.54 -18.68 -0.52
C ARG A 278 3.08 -19.48 -1.68
N LEU A 279 3.28 -18.86 -2.86
CA LEU A 279 3.80 -19.54 -4.05
C LEU A 279 5.28 -19.92 -3.90
N PHE A 280 6.11 -19.06 -3.30
CA PHE A 280 7.50 -19.39 -3.00
C PHE A 280 7.58 -20.57 -2.03
N SER A 281 6.75 -20.57 -0.98
CA SER A 281 6.70 -21.67 -0.01
C SER A 281 6.15 -22.95 -0.62
N LEU A 282 5.10 -22.87 -1.45
CA LEU A 282 4.52 -24.03 -2.13
C LEU A 282 5.54 -24.74 -3.01
N LEU A 283 6.24 -23.97 -3.87
CA LEU A 283 7.13 -24.52 -4.90
C LEU A 283 8.56 -24.76 -4.41
N ALA A 284 8.91 -24.38 -3.17
CA ALA A 284 10.27 -24.52 -2.64
C ALA A 284 10.71 -26.00 -2.64
N GLY A 285 11.90 -26.27 -3.17
CA GLY A 285 12.49 -27.63 -3.20
C GLY A 285 11.74 -28.62 -4.10
N SER A 286 10.83 -28.16 -4.97
CA SER A 286 10.20 -28.98 -6.00
C SER A 286 10.88 -28.76 -7.36
N SER A 287 10.50 -29.55 -8.35
CA SER A 287 10.91 -29.40 -9.76
C SER A 287 10.50 -28.03 -10.35
N TRP A 288 9.53 -27.34 -9.72
CA TRP A 288 9.02 -26.04 -10.12
C TRP A 288 9.47 -24.89 -9.20
N ALA A 289 10.54 -25.06 -8.43
CA ALA A 289 11.05 -24.01 -7.56
C ALA A 289 11.28 -22.70 -8.33
N VAL A 290 10.92 -21.56 -7.72
CA VAL A 290 11.16 -20.23 -8.30
C VAL A 290 12.64 -19.87 -8.11
N THR A 291 13.40 -19.89 -9.21
CA THR A 291 14.85 -19.67 -9.23
C THR A 291 15.26 -18.34 -9.87
N ASP A 292 14.29 -17.52 -10.32
CA ASP A 292 14.56 -16.20 -10.90
C ASP A 292 15.35 -15.33 -9.89
N PRO A 293 16.54 -14.82 -10.26
CA PRO A 293 17.38 -14.03 -9.36
C PRO A 293 16.71 -12.71 -8.92
N ASN A 294 15.80 -12.16 -9.73
CA ASN A 294 15.08 -10.93 -9.41
C ASN A 294 14.08 -11.11 -8.25
N ARG A 295 13.79 -12.36 -7.83
CA ARG A 295 12.97 -12.59 -6.62
C ARG A 295 13.55 -11.89 -5.38
N GLN A 296 14.86 -11.61 -5.35
CA GLN A 296 15.49 -10.86 -4.27
C GLN A 296 14.93 -9.44 -4.14
N ILE A 297 14.48 -8.83 -5.24
CA ILE A 297 13.81 -7.51 -5.22
C ILE A 297 12.52 -7.57 -4.39
N VAL A 298 11.78 -8.69 -4.49
CA VAL A 298 10.57 -8.91 -3.67
C VAL A 298 10.93 -9.03 -2.19
N LEU A 299 12.00 -9.75 -1.85
CA LEU A 299 12.48 -9.87 -0.47
C LEU A 299 12.93 -8.51 0.07
N ASP A 300 13.72 -7.77 -0.70
CA ASP A 300 14.17 -6.41 -0.37
C ASP A 300 12.99 -5.43 -0.18
N SER A 301 11.86 -5.66 -0.84
CA SER A 301 10.68 -4.79 -0.75
C SER A 301 10.07 -4.75 0.65
N VAL A 302 10.27 -5.78 1.46
CA VAL A 302 9.84 -5.79 2.87
C VAL A 302 10.36 -4.54 3.59
N GLU A 303 11.64 -4.23 3.44
CA GLU A 303 12.28 -3.08 4.11
C GLU A 303 12.19 -1.78 3.31
N LYS A 304 12.06 -1.87 1.97
CA LYS A 304 12.03 -0.69 1.09
C LYS A 304 10.64 -0.13 0.86
N ALA A 305 9.61 -0.99 0.71
CA ALA A 305 8.29 -0.62 0.23
C ALA A 305 7.17 -0.77 1.28
N TYR A 306 7.31 -1.70 2.25
CA TYR A 306 6.25 -2.02 3.21
C TYR A 306 6.55 -1.50 4.61
N ALA A 307 7.67 -1.88 5.23
CA ALA A 307 8.02 -1.49 6.59
C ALA A 307 8.00 0.03 6.84
N PRO A 308 8.39 0.90 5.87
CA PRO A 308 8.30 2.35 6.08
C PRO A 308 6.89 2.87 6.36
N PHE A 309 5.85 2.19 5.87
CA PHE A 309 4.44 2.58 6.04
C PHE A 309 3.73 1.86 7.20
N ILE A 310 4.40 0.96 7.90
CA ILE A 310 3.85 0.31 9.09
C ILE A 310 4.26 1.10 10.32
N HIS A 311 3.30 1.49 11.17
CA HIS A 311 3.53 2.15 12.46
C HIS A 311 2.71 1.44 13.53
N ASP A 312 3.38 0.84 14.53
CA ASP A 312 2.76 0.12 15.64
C ASP A 312 1.60 -0.81 15.21
N GLY A 313 1.82 -1.58 14.13
CA GLY A 313 0.85 -2.55 13.61
C GLY A 313 -0.10 -2.02 12.51
N LEU A 314 -0.35 -0.72 12.41
CA LEU A 314 -1.17 -0.14 11.35
C LEU A 314 -0.37 0.10 10.05
N MET A 315 -1.06 0.08 8.91
CA MET A 315 -0.55 0.53 7.60
C MET A 315 -1.10 1.92 7.28
N MET A 316 -0.22 2.89 7.11
CA MET A 316 -0.61 4.29 6.83
C MET A 316 -1.54 4.40 5.63
N ASP A 317 -2.71 5.04 5.77
CA ASP A 317 -3.77 5.10 4.76
C ASP A 317 -3.36 5.76 3.44
N SER A 318 -2.29 6.53 3.45
CA SER A 318 -1.73 7.14 2.24
C SER A 318 -1.35 6.14 1.13
N VAL A 319 -1.26 4.83 1.46
CA VAL A 319 -0.94 3.73 0.53
C VAL A 319 -2.00 2.64 0.48
N ASN A 320 -3.22 2.91 0.95
CA ASN A 320 -4.34 1.96 0.95
C ASN A 320 -5.34 2.17 -0.21
N GLY A 321 -5.18 3.25 -1.01
CA GLY A 321 -6.06 3.57 -2.12
C GLY A 321 -7.52 3.71 -1.70
N ARG A 322 -8.47 3.18 -2.49
CA ARG A 322 -9.90 3.23 -2.17
C ARG A 322 -10.30 2.37 -0.97
N ALA A 323 -9.43 1.46 -0.51
CA ALA A 323 -9.75 0.56 0.59
C ALA A 323 -9.91 1.27 1.94
N THR A 324 -9.50 2.53 2.08
CA THR A 324 -9.78 3.37 3.24
C THR A 324 -11.28 3.51 3.54
N SER A 325 -12.15 3.27 2.55
CA SER A 325 -13.61 3.35 2.69
C SER A 325 -14.29 2.03 3.10
N ARG A 326 -13.54 0.94 3.30
CA ARG A 326 -14.16 -0.39 3.47
C ARG A 326 -14.83 -0.59 4.82
N GLY A 327 -14.16 -0.25 5.90
CA GLY A 327 -14.71 -0.40 7.25
C GLY A 327 -15.36 -1.76 7.50
N TYR A 328 -16.62 -1.77 7.94
CA TYR A 328 -17.44 -2.98 8.06
C TYR A 328 -18.24 -3.23 6.78
N LEU A 329 -17.99 -4.35 6.09
CA LEU A 329 -18.78 -4.75 4.93
C LEU A 329 -20.12 -5.36 5.36
N LYS A 330 -21.20 -5.15 4.55
CA LYS A 330 -22.55 -5.68 4.82
C LYS A 330 -22.57 -7.20 4.93
N ASN A 331 -21.86 -7.86 4.01
CA ASN A 331 -21.86 -9.31 3.86
C ASN A 331 -20.64 -9.95 4.49
N ASP A 332 -20.04 -9.31 5.51
CA ASP A 332 -18.96 -9.90 6.29
C ASP A 332 -19.52 -10.61 7.52
N ASP A 333 -19.66 -11.93 7.40
CA ASP A 333 -20.20 -12.79 8.45
C ASP A 333 -19.38 -12.72 9.77
N ARG A 334 -18.11 -12.29 9.70
CA ARG A 334 -17.23 -12.12 10.86
C ARG A 334 -17.26 -10.73 11.44
N ARG A 335 -17.85 -9.73 10.74
CA ARG A 335 -17.86 -8.32 11.12
C ARG A 335 -16.45 -7.78 11.42
N ILE A 336 -15.53 -7.95 10.48
CA ILE A 336 -14.15 -7.49 10.61
C ILE A 336 -14.06 -6.03 10.14
N MET A 337 -13.51 -5.16 11.00
CA MET A 337 -13.17 -3.78 10.62
C MET A 337 -11.96 -3.79 9.69
N ARG A 338 -12.16 -3.35 8.46
CA ARG A 338 -11.10 -3.23 7.44
C ARG A 338 -10.45 -1.86 7.47
N SER A 339 -9.79 -1.59 8.59
CA SER A 339 -9.07 -0.34 8.85
C SER A 339 -7.61 -0.40 8.42
N ASP A 340 -6.86 0.64 8.74
CA ASP A 340 -5.40 0.71 8.67
C ASP A 340 -4.70 -0.43 9.44
N HIS A 341 -5.16 -0.78 10.65
CA HIS A 341 -4.65 -1.95 11.40
C HIS A 341 -4.91 -3.26 10.66
N PHE A 342 -6.10 -3.46 10.08
CA PHE A 342 -6.39 -4.65 9.27
C PHE A 342 -5.39 -4.82 8.13
N HIS A 343 -5.07 -3.73 7.42
CA HIS A 343 -4.11 -3.74 6.32
C HIS A 343 -2.68 -3.96 6.82
N GLY A 344 -2.29 -3.30 7.91
CA GLY A 344 -0.98 -3.47 8.53
C GLY A 344 -0.75 -4.91 9.00
N GLN A 345 -1.71 -5.49 9.68
CA GLN A 345 -1.68 -6.87 10.14
C GLN A 345 -1.54 -7.85 8.97
N GLY A 346 -2.25 -7.62 7.85
CA GLY A 346 -2.13 -8.43 6.65
C GLY A 346 -0.72 -8.41 6.04
N VAL A 347 -0.08 -7.23 6.00
CA VAL A 347 1.32 -7.09 5.55
C VAL A 347 2.28 -7.78 6.51
N ILE A 348 2.09 -7.61 7.83
CA ILE A 348 2.93 -8.24 8.87
C ILE A 348 2.86 -9.77 8.78
N ALA A 349 1.67 -10.33 8.60
CA ALA A 349 1.50 -11.77 8.41
C ALA A 349 2.18 -12.28 7.12
N ALA A 350 2.10 -11.50 6.02
CA ALA A 350 2.80 -11.83 4.78
C ALA A 350 4.33 -11.79 4.93
N ILE A 351 4.88 -10.85 5.72
CA ILE A 351 6.30 -10.80 6.06
C ILE A 351 6.71 -12.03 6.88
N ALA A 352 5.90 -12.42 7.88
CA ALA A 352 6.15 -13.62 8.69
C ALA A 352 6.15 -14.90 7.83
N LEU A 353 5.28 -14.98 6.82
CA LEU A 353 5.25 -16.09 5.87
C LEU A 353 6.50 -16.12 4.97
N LEU A 354 6.88 -14.96 4.39
CA LEU A 354 8.07 -14.84 3.54
C LEU A 354 9.37 -15.19 4.27
N ALA A 355 9.43 -14.94 5.58
CA ALA A 355 10.60 -15.24 6.40
C ALA A 355 11.01 -16.71 6.36
N GLY A 356 10.05 -17.62 6.12
CA GLY A 356 10.31 -19.05 5.97
C GLY A 356 11.20 -19.41 4.77
N GLY A 357 11.19 -18.59 3.70
CA GLY A 357 11.99 -18.79 2.49
C GLY A 357 13.17 -17.81 2.34
N ALA A 358 13.43 -16.95 3.34
CA ALA A 358 14.48 -15.95 3.34
C ALA A 358 15.81 -16.50 3.89
N SER A 359 16.91 -15.76 3.66
CA SER A 359 18.18 -16.08 4.32
C SER A 359 18.05 -15.95 5.86
N PRO A 360 18.88 -16.65 6.66
CA PRO A 360 18.84 -16.55 8.11
C PRO A 360 18.91 -15.10 8.62
N ALA A 361 19.76 -14.28 8.01
CA ALA A 361 19.93 -12.88 8.41
C ALA A 361 18.69 -12.01 8.10
N GLU A 362 18.03 -12.24 6.96
CA GLU A 362 16.76 -11.58 6.62
C GLU A 362 15.65 -12.02 7.55
N ARG A 363 15.52 -13.31 7.76
CA ARG A 363 14.52 -13.90 8.66
C ARG A 363 14.63 -13.30 10.06
N ASP A 364 15.83 -13.26 10.64
CA ASP A 364 16.02 -12.75 12.00
C ASP A 364 15.70 -11.26 12.10
N ARG A 365 16.08 -10.46 11.10
CA ARG A 365 15.67 -9.03 11.02
C ARG A 365 14.17 -8.85 10.91
N TRP A 366 13.50 -9.65 10.08
CA TRP A 366 12.05 -9.56 9.90
C TRP A 366 11.29 -10.07 11.13
N HIS A 367 11.75 -11.17 11.76
CA HIS A 367 11.19 -11.64 13.01
C HIS A 367 11.31 -10.57 14.12
N ALA A 368 12.45 -9.89 14.21
CA ALA A 368 12.63 -8.78 15.16
C ALA A 368 11.63 -7.63 14.91
N ARG A 369 11.41 -7.25 13.64
CA ARG A 369 10.43 -6.21 13.27
C ARG A 369 8.99 -6.63 13.56
N VAL A 370 8.61 -7.84 13.10
CA VAL A 370 7.26 -8.39 13.31
C VAL A 370 6.96 -8.49 14.81
N LYS A 371 7.93 -8.98 15.60
CA LYS A 371 7.81 -9.05 17.07
C LYS A 371 7.61 -7.67 17.68
N GLY A 372 8.36 -6.66 17.23
CA GLY A 372 8.21 -5.29 17.68
C GLY A 372 6.83 -4.71 17.37
N TRP A 373 6.27 -4.96 16.20
CA TRP A 373 4.91 -4.52 15.85
C TRP A 373 3.84 -5.27 16.66
N ILE A 374 4.01 -6.59 16.90
CA ILE A 374 3.12 -7.37 17.78
C ILE A 374 3.07 -6.77 19.18
N GLU A 375 4.22 -6.39 19.75
CA GLU A 375 4.32 -5.87 21.12
C GLU A 375 3.76 -4.44 21.26
N ARG A 376 3.83 -3.62 20.19
CA ARG A 376 3.40 -2.22 20.22
C ARG A 376 1.96 -1.98 19.76
N ASP A 377 1.36 -2.90 19.00
CA ASP A 377 -0.05 -2.76 18.58
C ASP A 377 -0.99 -3.02 19.75
N THR A 378 -1.23 -1.98 20.54
CA THR A 378 -2.15 -2.00 21.69
C THR A 378 -3.59 -1.64 21.32
N VAL A 379 -3.79 -1.03 20.15
CA VAL A 379 -5.12 -0.61 19.66
C VAL A 379 -5.87 -1.80 19.07
N SER A 380 -5.20 -2.58 18.22
CA SER A 380 -5.79 -3.75 17.57
C SER A 380 -4.79 -4.91 17.58
N PRO A 381 -4.62 -5.60 18.74
CA PRO A 381 -3.57 -6.60 18.91
C PRO A 381 -3.61 -7.68 17.82
N ILE A 382 -2.53 -7.81 17.04
CA ILE A 382 -2.48 -8.69 15.86
C ILE A 382 -2.72 -10.15 16.20
N LEU A 383 -2.28 -10.64 17.37
CA LEU A 383 -2.51 -12.02 17.79
C LEU A 383 -3.98 -12.32 18.14
N ALA A 384 -4.81 -11.28 18.33
CA ALA A 384 -6.25 -11.38 18.52
C ALA A 384 -7.05 -11.11 17.23
N ALA A 385 -6.38 -10.76 16.12
CA ALA A 385 -7.03 -10.34 14.89
C ALA A 385 -7.90 -11.43 14.27
N ARG A 386 -9.19 -11.14 14.07
CA ARG A 386 -10.20 -12.08 13.58
C ARG A 386 -10.07 -12.42 12.10
N GLN A 387 -9.28 -11.68 11.36
CA GLN A 387 -9.02 -11.93 9.94
C GLN A 387 -8.18 -13.18 9.68
N PHE A 388 -7.36 -13.59 10.64
CA PHE A 388 -6.44 -14.71 10.48
C PHE A 388 -7.09 -16.07 10.78
N GLY A 389 -6.78 -17.06 9.94
CA GLY A 389 -6.96 -18.46 10.22
C GLY A 389 -5.89 -18.97 11.18
N VAL A 390 -6.03 -20.24 11.59
CA VAL A 390 -5.12 -20.88 12.56
C VAL A 390 -3.68 -20.92 12.06
N ALA A 391 -3.47 -21.14 10.75
CA ALA A 391 -2.14 -21.20 10.15
C ALA A 391 -1.37 -19.88 10.28
N ASP A 392 -2.02 -18.74 10.00
CA ASP A 392 -1.40 -17.42 10.13
C ASP A 392 -1.14 -17.06 11.60
N LEU A 393 -2.10 -17.38 12.50
CA LEU A 393 -1.92 -17.20 13.93
C LEU A 393 -0.75 -18.02 14.47
N ALA A 394 -0.62 -19.29 14.07
CA ALA A 394 0.49 -20.15 14.51
C ALA A 394 1.85 -19.57 14.06
N ARG A 395 1.96 -19.08 12.83
CA ARG A 395 3.18 -18.40 12.35
C ARG A 395 3.49 -17.14 13.15
N LEU A 396 2.49 -16.30 13.42
CA LEU A 396 2.67 -15.08 14.19
C LEU A 396 3.08 -15.36 15.64
N HIS A 397 2.47 -16.38 16.28
CA HIS A 397 2.88 -16.85 17.63
C HIS A 397 4.31 -17.40 17.63
N ALA A 398 4.70 -18.15 16.60
CA ALA A 398 6.07 -18.64 16.47
C ALA A 398 7.08 -17.49 16.36
N VAL A 399 6.74 -16.42 15.62
CA VAL A 399 7.58 -15.22 15.53
C VAL A 399 7.62 -14.47 16.87
N ALA A 400 6.48 -14.33 17.55
CA ALA A 400 6.44 -13.71 18.89
C ALA A 400 7.31 -14.45 19.91
N ALA A 401 7.37 -15.79 19.81
CA ALA A 401 8.20 -16.64 20.66
C ALA A 401 9.66 -16.77 20.19
N ALA A 402 10.01 -16.27 19.01
CA ALA A 402 11.36 -16.40 18.45
C ALA A 402 12.44 -15.76 19.38
N PRO A 403 13.64 -16.37 19.49
CA PRO A 403 14.71 -15.89 20.37
C PRO A 403 15.48 -14.70 19.78
N VAL A 404 14.74 -13.75 19.21
CA VAL A 404 15.26 -12.48 18.69
C VAL A 404 14.65 -11.32 19.48
N PRO A 405 15.39 -10.25 19.77
CA PRO A 405 14.81 -9.08 20.44
C PRO A 405 13.85 -8.34 19.50
N ALA A 406 12.78 -7.79 20.07
CA ALA A 406 11.85 -6.94 19.34
C ALA A 406 12.56 -5.68 18.83
N ALA A 407 12.43 -5.40 17.53
CA ALA A 407 13.02 -4.20 16.96
C ALA A 407 12.17 -2.96 17.30
N PRO A 408 12.79 -1.81 17.64
CA PRO A 408 12.07 -0.55 17.79
C PRO A 408 11.52 -0.06 16.44
N GLU A 409 10.61 0.93 16.49
CA GLU A 409 10.22 1.65 15.28
C GLU A 409 11.43 2.32 14.63
N PRO A 410 11.57 2.25 13.31
CA PRO A 410 12.65 2.92 12.62
C PRO A 410 12.48 4.44 12.71
N THR A 411 13.60 5.18 12.76
CA THR A 411 13.61 6.63 12.64
C THR A 411 14.16 7.06 11.29
N GLY A 412 13.93 8.31 10.90
CA GLY A 412 14.43 8.90 9.66
C GLY A 412 13.34 9.37 8.72
N HIS A 413 13.76 9.76 7.53
CA HIS A 413 12.88 10.23 6.47
C HIS A 413 13.03 9.37 5.21
N ARG A 414 11.91 9.01 4.60
CA ARG A 414 11.86 8.27 3.33
C ARG A 414 10.99 9.02 2.33
N LEU A 415 11.55 9.24 1.14
CA LEU A 415 10.83 9.74 -0.02
C LEU A 415 10.55 8.60 -0.98
N PHE A 416 9.36 8.64 -1.59
CA PHE A 416 8.88 7.70 -2.60
C PHE A 416 8.41 8.49 -3.83
N PRO A 417 9.37 9.03 -4.62
CA PRO A 417 9.06 9.91 -5.75
C PRO A 417 8.14 9.27 -6.80
N ALA A 418 8.21 7.95 -7.01
CA ALA A 418 7.39 7.29 -8.02
C ALA A 418 5.92 7.18 -7.63
N MET A 419 5.57 7.29 -6.33
CA MET A 419 4.17 7.28 -5.86
C MET A 419 3.76 8.55 -5.10
N ASP A 420 4.55 9.64 -5.20
CA ASP A 420 4.28 10.94 -4.58
C ASP A 420 3.97 10.85 -3.08
N ARG A 421 4.76 10.08 -2.33
CA ARG A 421 4.61 9.86 -0.88
C ARG A 421 5.91 10.20 -0.14
N ALA A 422 5.75 10.59 1.11
CA ALA A 422 6.86 10.74 2.05
C ALA A 422 6.45 10.24 3.43
N VAL A 423 7.40 9.66 4.16
CA VAL A 423 7.23 9.23 5.55
C VAL A 423 8.36 9.81 6.38
N HIS A 424 8.00 10.46 7.48
CA HIS A 424 8.95 10.99 8.46
C HIS A 424 8.69 10.35 9.82
N ARG A 425 9.75 9.79 10.43
CA ARG A 425 9.66 9.06 11.69
C ARG A 425 10.68 9.59 12.68
N ARG A 426 10.20 9.88 13.88
CA ARG A 426 11.03 10.32 15.00
C ARG A 426 10.72 9.48 16.23
N PRO A 427 11.60 9.45 17.24
CA PRO A 427 11.23 8.84 18.51
C PRO A 427 9.90 9.41 19.02
N GLY A 428 8.90 8.54 19.21
CA GLY A 428 7.60 8.90 19.74
C GLY A 428 6.57 9.44 18.74
N TRP A 429 6.87 9.52 17.41
CA TRP A 429 5.86 9.88 16.43
C TRP A 429 6.25 9.51 14.99
N ALA A 430 5.26 9.41 14.15
CA ALA A 430 5.40 9.22 12.72
C ALA A 430 4.43 10.14 11.96
N ALA A 431 4.81 10.52 10.73
CA ALA A 431 3.96 11.28 9.83
C ALA A 431 4.08 10.76 8.38
N SER A 432 2.99 10.84 7.63
CA SER A 432 2.90 10.47 6.23
C SER A 432 2.31 11.59 5.40
N LEU A 433 2.93 11.90 4.26
CA LEU A 433 2.45 12.86 3.28
C LEU A 433 1.87 12.14 2.06
N SER A 434 0.68 12.56 1.66
CA SER A 434 -0.01 12.12 0.45
C SER A 434 -0.18 13.27 -0.53
N MET A 435 0.44 13.14 -1.71
CA MET A 435 0.47 14.15 -2.75
C MET A 435 -0.01 13.56 -4.08
N ALA A 436 -0.29 14.40 -5.07
CA ALA A 436 -0.69 14.03 -6.42
C ALA A 436 0.06 14.83 -7.48
N SER A 437 0.36 14.19 -8.61
CA SER A 437 0.99 14.79 -9.78
C SER A 437 0.45 14.15 -11.07
N ASN A 438 1.06 14.46 -12.20
CA ASN A 438 0.72 13.76 -13.44
C ASN A 438 1.06 12.26 -13.44
N ARG A 439 1.74 11.77 -12.39
CA ARG A 439 2.14 10.35 -12.18
C ARG A 439 1.21 9.61 -11.22
N ILE A 440 0.61 10.33 -10.26
CA ILE A 440 -0.22 9.74 -9.19
C ILE A 440 -1.52 10.52 -9.07
N THR A 441 -2.62 9.78 -8.97
CA THR A 441 -3.97 10.31 -8.88
C THR A 441 -4.19 11.17 -7.64
N TYR A 442 -5.17 12.08 -7.71
CA TYR A 442 -5.69 12.78 -6.51
C TYR A 442 -6.22 11.80 -5.47
N TYR A 443 -6.98 10.81 -5.92
CA TYR A 443 -7.56 9.74 -5.12
C TYR A 443 -8.02 8.60 -6.05
N GLU A 444 -8.35 7.47 -5.49
CA GLU A 444 -9.00 6.41 -6.24
C GLU A 444 -10.40 6.16 -5.70
N CYS A 445 -11.37 5.98 -6.61
CA CYS A 445 -12.66 5.37 -6.37
C CYS A 445 -12.96 4.32 -7.43
N GLY A 446 -13.93 3.48 -7.20
CA GLY A 446 -14.38 2.42 -8.12
C GLY A 446 -15.14 1.33 -7.39
N ASN A 447 -16.01 0.61 -8.09
CA ASN A 447 -16.90 -0.40 -7.49
C ASN A 447 -17.76 0.12 -6.32
N GLY A 448 -18.10 1.40 -6.31
CA GLY A 448 -18.86 2.02 -5.22
C GLY A 448 -18.02 2.34 -3.96
N GLU A 449 -16.71 2.12 -4.00
CA GLU A 449 -15.78 2.44 -2.92
C GLU A 449 -15.20 3.85 -3.07
N ASN A 450 -15.08 4.59 -1.97
CA ASN A 450 -14.36 5.88 -1.82
C ASN A 450 -14.80 7.00 -2.78
N PRO A 451 -16.09 7.29 -2.93
CA PRO A 451 -16.58 8.29 -3.88
C PRO A 451 -16.19 9.74 -3.53
N ARG A 452 -15.72 10.00 -2.30
CA ARG A 452 -15.42 11.32 -1.72
C ARG A 452 -13.98 11.50 -1.26
N GLY A 453 -13.06 10.65 -1.73
CA GLY A 453 -11.64 10.76 -1.41
C GLY A 453 -10.91 11.94 -2.08
N TRP A 454 -11.60 12.89 -2.66
CA TRP A 454 -11.18 13.97 -3.57
C TRP A 454 -9.88 14.66 -3.19
N HIS A 455 -9.67 14.94 -1.90
CA HIS A 455 -8.60 15.80 -1.42
C HIS A 455 -7.44 15.04 -0.75
N THR A 456 -7.46 13.70 -0.75
CA THR A 456 -6.39 12.91 -0.11
C THR A 456 -5.01 13.14 -0.76
N GLY A 457 -4.97 13.52 -2.04
CA GLY A 457 -3.74 13.88 -2.77
C GLY A 457 -3.39 15.39 -2.72
N ALA A 458 -4.12 16.20 -1.95
CA ALA A 458 -3.91 17.65 -1.84
C ALA A 458 -2.87 18.03 -0.75
N GLY A 459 -1.92 17.16 -0.48
CA GLY A 459 -0.92 17.32 0.58
C GLY A 459 -1.46 16.95 1.96
N MET A 460 -2.26 15.86 2.05
CA MET A 460 -2.71 15.34 3.33
C MET A 460 -1.52 14.90 4.18
N LEU A 461 -1.45 15.43 5.38
CA LEU A 461 -0.43 15.16 6.38
C LEU A 461 -1.06 14.41 7.56
N SER A 462 -0.99 13.09 7.52
CA SER A 462 -1.42 12.23 8.63
C SER A 462 -0.26 12.03 9.60
N TRP A 463 -0.57 11.99 10.91
CA TRP A 463 0.46 11.75 11.92
C TRP A 463 -0.10 11.03 13.15
N TRP A 464 0.79 10.29 13.83
CA TRP A 464 0.51 9.43 14.98
C TRP A 464 1.55 9.63 16.07
N THR A 465 1.11 9.43 17.30
CA THR A 465 1.95 9.09 18.46
C THR A 465 1.52 7.72 18.98
N PRO A 466 2.28 7.05 19.87
CA PRO A 466 1.88 5.76 20.41
C PRO A 466 0.46 5.73 21.02
N ASP A 467 0.02 6.86 21.62
CA ASP A 467 -1.29 6.99 22.24
C ASP A 467 -2.42 7.34 21.25
N LEU A 468 -2.11 7.53 19.97
CA LEU A 468 -3.04 7.94 18.92
C LEU A 468 -3.06 6.95 17.75
N GLY A 469 -2.84 5.67 18.04
CA GLY A 469 -2.88 4.60 17.03
C GLY A 469 -4.27 4.38 16.42
N ASP A 470 -5.34 4.86 17.05
CA ASP A 470 -6.72 4.78 16.59
C ASP A 470 -7.21 6.03 15.82
N GLN A 471 -6.36 7.06 15.69
CA GLN A 471 -6.71 8.37 15.12
C GLN A 471 -7.48 8.30 13.80
N TYR A 472 -7.14 7.35 12.92
CA TYR A 472 -7.76 7.15 11.62
C TYR A 472 -8.51 5.81 11.53
N THR A 473 -8.44 4.97 12.55
CA THR A 473 -9.09 3.65 12.66
C THR A 473 -10.55 3.78 13.11
N ASP A 474 -10.83 4.63 14.10
CA ASP A 474 -12.12 4.71 14.80
C ASP A 474 -13.15 5.55 14.03
N TRP A 475 -13.68 5.04 12.91
CA TRP A 475 -14.73 5.72 12.14
C TRP A 475 -14.34 7.10 11.58
N PHE A 476 -13.05 7.38 11.46
CA PHE A 476 -12.56 8.63 10.87
C PHE A 476 -13.13 8.86 9.46
N TRP A 477 -12.91 7.94 8.55
CA TRP A 477 -13.25 8.13 7.14
C TRP A 477 -14.74 8.39 6.85
N PRO A 478 -15.72 7.69 7.47
CA PRO A 478 -17.13 7.96 7.23
C PRO A 478 -17.65 9.19 7.97
N THR A 479 -16.90 9.76 8.93
CA THR A 479 -17.38 10.88 9.73
C THR A 479 -16.60 12.17 9.55
N VAL A 480 -15.34 12.14 9.05
CA VAL A 480 -14.56 13.36 8.79
C VAL A 480 -15.23 14.23 7.72
N ASP A 481 -15.03 15.55 7.78
CA ASP A 481 -15.34 16.43 6.66
C ASP A 481 -14.34 16.18 5.52
N PRO A 482 -14.78 15.67 4.35
CA PRO A 482 -13.89 15.37 3.24
C PRO A 482 -13.23 16.62 2.60
N TYR A 483 -13.72 17.83 2.93
CA TYR A 483 -13.10 19.09 2.57
C TYR A 483 -12.06 19.57 3.60
N ARG A 484 -12.00 18.94 4.78
CA ARG A 484 -11.10 19.34 5.87
C ARG A 484 -10.22 18.20 6.34
N LEU A 485 -9.50 17.57 5.39
CA LEU A 485 -8.49 16.56 5.73
C LEU A 485 -7.20 17.24 6.23
N PRO A 486 -6.51 16.66 7.22
CA PRO A 486 -5.31 17.25 7.82
C PRO A 486 -4.25 17.66 6.79
N GLY A 487 -3.68 18.86 6.89
CA GLY A 487 -2.58 19.34 6.05
C GLY A 487 -2.98 19.80 4.64
N THR A 488 -4.23 19.61 4.21
CA THR A 488 -4.65 19.92 2.84
C THR A 488 -4.88 21.42 2.62
N THR A 489 -4.71 21.89 1.37
CA THR A 489 -5.17 23.20 0.91
C THR A 489 -6.23 22.98 -0.16
N VAL A 490 -7.44 23.47 0.06
CA VAL A 490 -8.61 23.13 -0.75
C VAL A 490 -9.48 24.34 -1.05
N SER A 491 -10.07 24.35 -2.24
CA SER A 491 -11.24 25.17 -2.55
C SER A 491 -12.48 24.51 -1.94
N THR A 492 -13.35 25.29 -1.29
CA THR A 492 -14.59 24.76 -0.73
C THR A 492 -15.70 24.53 -1.77
N LYS A 493 -15.37 24.66 -3.06
CA LYS A 493 -16.24 24.33 -4.18
C LYS A 493 -16.72 22.88 -4.10
N ARG A 494 -18.03 22.70 -4.13
CA ARG A 494 -18.62 21.36 -3.98
C ARG A 494 -18.32 20.46 -5.18
N LEU A 495 -17.90 19.25 -4.90
CA LEU A 495 -17.63 18.21 -5.87
C LEU A 495 -18.72 17.13 -5.80
N ALA A 496 -19.06 16.57 -6.95
CA ALA A 496 -19.93 15.40 -7.01
C ALA A 496 -19.18 14.14 -6.55
N ASP A 497 -19.91 13.16 -6.06
CA ASP A 497 -19.34 11.84 -5.78
C ASP A 497 -18.63 11.30 -7.04
N ARG A 498 -17.46 10.73 -6.91
CA ARG A 498 -16.59 10.22 -7.99
C ARG A 498 -16.10 11.30 -8.97
N ALA A 499 -16.00 12.56 -8.51
CA ALA A 499 -15.51 13.66 -9.36
C ALA A 499 -14.14 13.32 -9.99
N GLY A 500 -14.00 13.60 -11.28
CA GLY A 500 -12.82 13.32 -12.08
C GLY A 500 -12.75 11.90 -12.66
N GLY A 501 -13.63 10.98 -12.27
CA GLY A 501 -13.68 9.61 -12.77
C GLY A 501 -13.11 8.56 -11.83
N GLU A 502 -13.25 7.29 -12.22
CA GLU A 502 -12.87 6.12 -11.42
C GLU A 502 -11.46 5.60 -11.78
N TRP A 503 -10.96 4.66 -10.98
CA TRP A 503 -9.75 3.86 -11.23
C TRP A 503 -8.47 4.68 -11.37
N GLY A 504 -8.35 5.76 -10.57
CA GLY A 504 -7.17 6.63 -10.60
C GLY A 504 -7.10 7.54 -11.84
N ALA A 505 -8.19 7.71 -12.58
CA ALA A 505 -8.25 8.59 -13.74
C ALA A 505 -7.92 10.05 -13.43
N PRO A 506 -8.44 10.68 -12.33
CA PRO A 506 -8.21 12.09 -12.07
C PRO A 506 -6.78 12.34 -11.57
N ARG A 507 -5.98 13.02 -12.41
CA ARG A 507 -4.60 13.42 -12.09
C ARG A 507 -4.38 14.88 -12.43
N PRO A 508 -3.62 15.64 -11.61
CA PRO A 508 -3.23 16.98 -11.99
C PRO A 508 -2.19 16.98 -13.12
N ALA A 509 -2.21 17.99 -13.97
CA ALA A 509 -1.24 18.11 -15.06
C ALA A 509 0.16 18.59 -14.60
N VAL A 510 0.39 18.72 -13.28
CA VAL A 510 1.63 19.23 -12.71
C VAL A 510 2.66 18.12 -12.47
N ARG A 511 3.92 18.46 -12.59
CA ARG A 511 5.04 17.51 -12.45
C ARG A 511 5.83 17.69 -11.16
N TRP A 512 5.93 18.92 -10.64
CA TRP A 512 6.78 19.21 -9.50
C TRP A 512 6.15 18.69 -8.22
N VAL A 513 6.43 17.44 -7.89
CA VAL A 513 6.10 16.77 -6.62
C VAL A 513 7.27 15.87 -6.25
N GLY A 514 7.70 15.93 -4.99
CA GLY A 514 8.84 15.19 -4.48
C GLY A 514 9.67 16.04 -3.54
N GLY A 515 10.98 15.90 -3.59
CA GLY A 515 11.87 16.67 -2.73
C GLY A 515 13.22 16.00 -2.54
N THR A 516 13.94 16.44 -1.52
CA THR A 516 15.28 15.92 -1.17
C THR A 516 15.35 15.54 0.30
N THR A 517 16.20 14.56 0.61
CA THR A 517 16.42 14.07 1.98
C THR A 517 17.87 13.65 2.18
N ASP A 518 18.37 13.76 3.41
CA ASP A 518 19.63 13.13 3.83
C ASP A 518 19.39 11.79 4.58
N GLY A 519 18.12 11.32 4.63
CA GLY A 519 17.69 10.14 5.36
C GLY A 519 17.24 10.45 6.79
N GLU A 520 17.55 11.63 7.32
CA GLU A 520 17.11 12.08 8.64
C GLU A 520 16.15 13.27 8.54
N TYR A 521 16.48 14.25 7.71
CA TYR A 521 15.70 15.46 7.42
C TYR A 521 15.32 15.52 5.96
N ALA A 522 14.34 16.41 5.62
CA ALA A 522 13.90 16.55 4.24
C ALA A 522 13.32 17.92 3.93
N ALA A 523 13.39 18.28 2.64
CA ALA A 523 12.59 19.31 1.99
C ALA A 523 11.66 18.60 0.99
N VAL A 524 10.37 18.52 1.28
CA VAL A 524 9.34 17.92 0.41
C VAL A 524 8.46 19.03 -0.13
N GLY A 525 8.01 18.93 -1.39
CA GLY A 525 7.15 19.93 -1.97
C GLY A 525 6.13 19.36 -2.96
N GLN A 526 5.04 20.12 -3.14
CA GLN A 526 3.99 19.83 -4.09
C GLN A 526 3.54 21.13 -4.79
N HIS A 527 3.62 21.15 -6.12
CA HIS A 527 2.83 22.07 -6.92
C HIS A 527 1.40 21.54 -6.91
N LEU A 528 0.53 22.17 -6.12
CA LEU A 528 -0.87 21.77 -5.98
C LEU A 528 -1.70 22.41 -7.10
N LYS A 529 -2.55 21.58 -7.72
CA LYS A 529 -3.73 21.98 -8.51
C LYS A 529 -4.96 21.33 -7.92
N GLY A 530 -6.04 22.09 -7.70
CA GLY A 530 -7.30 21.57 -7.14
C GLY A 530 -8.05 20.69 -8.14
N LEU A 531 -8.64 19.60 -7.65
CA LEU A 531 -9.53 18.76 -8.46
C LEU A 531 -10.83 19.50 -8.76
N GLY A 532 -11.19 19.64 -10.04
CA GLY A 532 -12.41 20.34 -10.47
C GLY A 532 -12.46 21.82 -10.04
N SER A 533 -11.32 22.42 -9.76
CA SER A 533 -11.14 23.75 -9.20
C SER A 533 -10.03 24.51 -9.94
N THR A 534 -10.10 25.85 -9.88
CA THR A 534 -9.04 26.72 -10.38
C THR A 534 -7.90 26.90 -9.39
N LEU A 535 -8.01 26.33 -8.18
CA LEU A 535 -7.01 26.46 -7.12
C LEU A 535 -5.63 25.98 -7.58
N GLU A 536 -4.65 26.85 -7.36
CA GLU A 536 -3.24 26.55 -7.51
C GLU A 536 -2.46 27.04 -6.29
N ALA A 537 -1.43 26.30 -5.87
CA ALA A 537 -0.55 26.67 -4.76
C ALA A 537 0.81 25.97 -4.86
N ARG A 538 1.80 26.50 -4.13
CA ARG A 538 3.08 25.85 -3.83
C ARG A 538 3.09 25.47 -2.36
N LYS A 539 3.28 24.19 -2.07
CA LYS A 539 3.31 23.68 -0.68
C LYS A 539 4.66 23.03 -0.40
N SER A 540 5.22 23.32 0.76
CA SER A 540 6.46 22.72 1.23
C SER A 540 6.31 22.19 2.65
N TRP A 541 6.94 21.04 2.91
CA TRP A 541 7.09 20.43 4.23
C TRP A 541 8.58 20.22 4.48
N PHE A 542 9.10 20.93 5.47
CA PHE A 542 10.48 20.75 5.90
C PHE A 542 10.45 19.90 7.17
N CYS A 543 10.85 18.65 7.03
CA CYS A 543 10.88 17.68 8.12
C CYS A 543 12.20 17.80 8.87
N ALA A 544 12.14 18.23 10.10
CA ALA A 544 13.31 18.46 10.95
C ALA A 544 13.07 17.92 12.35
N ALA A 545 14.09 17.56 13.05
CA ALA A 545 14.16 17.05 14.43
C ALA A 545 12.82 16.61 15.08
N ASP A 546 12.13 17.55 15.75
CA ASP A 546 10.89 17.32 16.51
C ASP A 546 9.66 17.97 15.88
N ALA A 547 9.77 18.43 14.61
CA ALA A 547 8.73 19.25 13.99
C ALA A 547 8.68 19.08 12.45
N VAL A 548 7.52 19.40 11.88
CA VAL A 548 7.33 19.59 10.43
C VAL A 548 6.95 21.05 10.19
N VAL A 549 7.81 21.80 9.50
CA VAL A 549 7.53 23.19 9.09
C VAL A 549 6.76 23.15 7.77
N CYS A 550 5.56 23.69 7.75
CA CYS A 550 4.64 23.69 6.62
C CYS A 550 4.52 25.11 6.06
N LEU A 551 4.95 25.29 4.82
CA LEU A 551 4.83 26.56 4.09
C LEU A 551 3.89 26.40 2.89
N GLY A 552 3.13 27.44 2.60
CA GLY A 552 2.35 27.55 1.38
C GLY A 552 2.40 28.95 0.82
N ALA A 553 2.46 29.09 -0.51
CA ALA A 553 2.47 30.37 -1.19
C ALA A 553 1.87 30.27 -2.59
N GLY A 554 1.57 31.44 -3.20
CA GLY A 554 0.95 31.52 -4.51
C GLY A 554 -0.46 30.89 -4.52
N ILE A 555 -1.16 30.89 -3.37
CA ILE A 555 -2.51 30.33 -3.25
C ILE A 555 -3.45 31.26 -4.00
N THR A 556 -3.97 30.77 -5.13
CA THR A 556 -4.83 31.55 -6.04
C THR A 556 -5.99 30.68 -6.50
N ALA A 557 -7.19 31.23 -6.52
CA ALA A 557 -8.38 30.60 -7.05
C ALA A 557 -9.34 31.64 -7.63
N THR A 558 -10.28 31.19 -8.47
CA THR A 558 -11.36 31.99 -9.05
C THR A 558 -12.65 31.18 -9.11
N ASP A 559 -12.89 30.38 -8.05
CA ASP A 559 -14.03 29.47 -7.96
C ASP A 559 -15.29 30.12 -7.37
N GLY A 560 -15.20 31.36 -6.88
CA GLY A 560 -16.29 32.11 -6.22
C GLY A 560 -16.58 31.61 -4.80
N VAL A 561 -15.64 30.89 -4.18
CA VAL A 561 -15.79 30.28 -2.84
C VAL A 561 -14.51 30.44 -2.02
N PRO A 562 -14.58 30.28 -0.69
CA PRO A 562 -13.38 30.32 0.16
C PRO A 562 -12.38 29.22 -0.16
N VAL A 563 -11.10 29.53 0.05
CA VAL A 563 -9.99 28.56 0.05
C VAL A 563 -9.48 28.43 1.48
N GLU A 564 -9.33 27.17 1.93
CA GLU A 564 -8.87 26.83 3.28
C GLU A 564 -7.57 26.03 3.23
N THR A 565 -6.61 26.32 4.12
CA THR A 565 -5.52 25.40 4.45
C THR A 565 -5.83 24.76 5.79
N VAL A 566 -6.13 23.49 5.80
CA VAL A 566 -6.42 22.73 7.01
C VAL A 566 -5.11 22.44 7.72
N VAL A 567 -4.91 23.07 8.87
CA VAL A 567 -3.72 22.84 9.72
C VAL A 567 -3.79 21.44 10.28
N ASP A 568 -4.94 21.08 10.86
CA ASP A 568 -5.24 19.73 11.33
C ASP A 568 -6.76 19.53 11.52
N ASN A 569 -7.17 18.26 11.58
CA ASN A 569 -8.52 17.86 11.92
C ASN A 569 -8.46 16.55 12.73
N ARG A 570 -8.55 16.69 14.07
CA ARG A 570 -8.31 15.59 15.00
C ARG A 570 -9.60 14.95 15.45
N LEU A 571 -9.69 13.64 15.30
CA LEU A 571 -10.74 12.81 15.90
C LEU A 571 -10.53 12.77 17.42
N LEU A 572 -11.56 13.10 18.18
CA LEU A 572 -11.54 13.13 19.65
C LEU A 572 -12.31 11.96 20.28
N GLY A 573 -12.67 10.94 19.51
CA GLY A 573 -13.51 9.82 19.97
C GLY A 573 -14.97 10.20 20.16
N GLU A 574 -15.69 9.47 21.00
CA GLU A 574 -17.12 9.72 21.25
C GLU A 574 -17.37 10.88 22.21
N SER A 575 -16.57 11.01 23.27
CA SER A 575 -16.76 12.02 24.33
C SER A 575 -16.08 13.36 24.04
N GLY A 576 -14.91 13.35 23.41
CA GLY A 576 -14.22 14.53 22.91
C GLY A 576 -14.04 15.67 23.91
N THR A 577 -13.42 15.43 25.06
CA THR A 577 -13.22 16.43 26.12
C THR A 577 -11.88 17.14 26.07
N GLN A 578 -10.93 16.71 25.21
CA GLN A 578 -9.58 17.25 25.11
C GLN A 578 -9.61 18.77 24.89
N ALA A 579 -8.89 19.51 25.72
CA ALA A 579 -8.87 20.96 25.64
C ALA A 579 -8.00 21.46 24.48
N LEU A 580 -8.53 22.40 23.69
CA LEU A 580 -7.73 23.23 22.80
C LEU A 580 -7.29 24.48 23.52
N THR A 581 -6.00 24.64 23.77
CA THR A 581 -5.40 25.84 24.36
C THR A 581 -4.72 26.65 23.26
N THR A 582 -4.94 27.96 23.24
CA THR A 582 -4.31 28.87 22.29
C THR A 582 -3.53 29.96 23.01
N GLY A 583 -2.44 30.42 22.43
CA GLY A 583 -1.66 31.56 22.90
C GLY A 583 -1.20 32.40 21.70
N ASP A 584 -0.33 33.36 21.98
CA ASP A 584 0.21 34.22 20.93
C ASP A 584 1.09 33.39 19.98
N GLY A 585 0.61 33.23 18.76
CA GLY A 585 1.28 32.47 17.70
C GLY A 585 1.35 30.93 17.90
N TRP A 586 0.50 30.33 18.77
CA TRP A 586 0.47 28.88 18.94
C TRP A 586 -0.91 28.33 19.32
N ALA A 587 -1.10 27.05 19.06
CA ALA A 587 -2.22 26.26 19.55
C ALA A 587 -1.73 24.88 20.04
N HIS A 588 -2.42 24.30 21.02
CA HIS A 588 -2.13 22.97 21.56
C HIS A 588 -3.42 22.22 21.84
N LEU A 589 -3.51 20.98 21.38
CA LEU A 589 -4.62 20.07 21.69
C LEU A 589 -4.13 19.01 22.68
N GLU A 590 -4.82 18.95 23.82
CA GLU A 590 -4.50 18.01 24.90
C GLU A 590 -4.44 16.57 24.40
N GLY A 591 -3.41 15.82 24.80
CA GLY A 591 -3.18 14.43 24.40
C GLY A 591 -2.70 14.25 22.96
N HIS A 592 -2.62 15.31 22.13
CA HIS A 592 -2.21 15.21 20.73
C HIS A 592 -0.84 15.87 20.49
N GLY A 593 -0.76 17.19 20.65
CA GLY A 593 0.43 17.98 20.32
C GLY A 593 0.06 19.42 20.02
N GLY A 594 0.94 20.14 19.30
CA GLY A 594 0.69 21.55 19.07
C GLY A 594 1.17 22.08 17.72
N TRP A 595 0.79 23.33 17.49
CA TRP A 595 1.10 24.07 16.26
C TRP A 595 1.62 25.45 16.62
N VAL A 596 2.68 25.87 15.92
CA VAL A 596 3.26 27.23 16.02
C VAL A 596 3.03 27.95 14.71
N PHE A 597 2.69 29.23 14.77
CA PHE A 597 2.41 30.10 13.63
C PHE A 597 3.45 31.22 13.55
N PRO A 598 4.61 31.01 12.89
CA PRO A 598 5.73 31.96 12.92
C PRO A 598 5.43 33.34 12.31
N GLN A 599 4.40 33.43 11.47
CA GLN A 599 3.95 34.67 10.82
C GLN A 599 2.64 35.21 11.45
N GLY A 600 2.29 34.70 12.65
CA GLY A 600 1.04 35.02 13.31
C GLY A 600 -0.12 34.10 12.89
N ALA A 601 -1.22 34.17 13.63
CA ALA A 601 -2.41 33.31 13.50
C ALA A 601 -3.68 34.12 13.19
N GLY A 602 -3.57 35.30 12.56
CA GLY A 602 -4.71 36.22 12.37
C GLY A 602 -5.87 35.64 11.55
N ASN A 603 -5.59 34.73 10.64
CA ASN A 603 -6.59 34.03 9.83
C ASN A 603 -6.87 32.60 10.31
N LEU A 604 -6.38 32.18 11.47
CA LEU A 604 -6.68 30.89 12.06
C LEU A 604 -8.14 30.84 12.49
N ARG A 605 -8.81 29.75 12.11
CA ARG A 605 -10.16 29.40 12.55
C ARG A 605 -10.10 28.05 13.24
N THR A 606 -10.98 27.84 14.19
CA THR A 606 -11.14 26.59 14.92
C THR A 606 -12.61 26.20 14.98
N LEU A 607 -12.87 24.90 14.91
CA LEU A 607 -14.21 24.34 15.03
C LEU A 607 -14.16 23.06 15.85
N ARG A 608 -15.06 22.97 16.83
CA ARG A 608 -15.36 21.71 17.51
C ARG A 608 -16.76 21.29 17.13
N GLU A 609 -16.90 20.13 16.54
CA GLU A 609 -18.19 19.64 16.06
C GLU A 609 -18.35 18.14 16.22
N ASP A 610 -19.61 17.69 16.33
CA ASP A 610 -19.99 16.29 16.24
C ASP A 610 -20.41 15.98 14.80
N ARG A 611 -19.85 14.92 14.23
CA ARG A 611 -20.16 14.46 12.87
C ARG A 611 -20.65 13.02 12.90
N THR A 612 -21.74 12.75 12.19
CA THR A 612 -22.36 11.44 12.11
C THR A 612 -22.26 10.89 10.68
N GLY A 613 -21.76 9.68 10.55
CA GLY A 613 -21.64 9.00 9.25
C GLY A 613 -21.82 7.50 9.37
N ALA A 614 -21.93 6.86 8.24
CA ALA A 614 -21.95 5.41 8.08
C ALA A 614 -20.92 5.00 7.00
N TRP A 615 -20.35 3.82 7.12
CA TRP A 615 -19.44 3.31 6.09
C TRP A 615 -20.12 3.23 4.71
N SER A 616 -21.45 2.99 4.68
CA SER A 616 -22.24 3.03 3.44
C SER A 616 -22.31 4.41 2.78
N ASP A 617 -22.00 5.49 3.50
CA ASP A 617 -21.95 6.85 2.92
C ASP A 617 -20.75 7.02 1.96
N ILE A 618 -19.72 6.17 2.12
CA ILE A 618 -18.48 6.20 1.33
C ILE A 618 -18.11 4.85 0.68
N ASN A 619 -18.96 3.83 0.86
CA ASN A 619 -18.83 2.53 0.19
C ASN A 619 -20.18 1.80 0.16
N THR A 620 -20.70 1.60 -1.04
CA THR A 620 -22.04 1.00 -1.26
C THR A 620 -22.17 -0.42 -0.72
N THR A 621 -21.06 -1.14 -0.53
CA THR A 621 -21.04 -2.51 0.01
C THR A 621 -20.84 -2.57 1.52
N SER A 622 -20.69 -1.43 2.19
CA SER A 622 -20.40 -1.36 3.61
C SER A 622 -21.65 -1.14 4.47
N SER A 623 -21.47 -1.31 5.79
CA SER A 623 -22.51 -1.24 6.81
C SER A 623 -23.21 0.13 6.83
N THR A 624 -24.52 0.10 7.02
CA THR A 624 -25.37 1.28 7.21
C THR A 624 -25.39 1.76 8.69
N GLU A 625 -24.70 1.09 9.57
CA GLU A 625 -24.56 1.50 10.97
C GLU A 625 -23.99 2.91 11.05
N ARG A 626 -24.66 3.79 11.78
CA ARG A 626 -24.24 5.18 11.96
C ARG A 626 -23.54 5.36 13.29
N ARG A 627 -22.45 6.12 13.26
CA ARG A 627 -21.72 6.55 14.47
C ARG A 627 -21.49 8.04 14.44
N THR A 628 -21.44 8.63 15.62
CA THR A 628 -21.06 10.03 15.82
C THR A 628 -19.67 10.09 16.41
N ARG A 629 -18.84 10.98 15.87
CA ARG A 629 -17.50 11.27 16.38
C ARG A 629 -17.32 12.77 16.50
N ARG A 630 -16.61 13.18 17.55
CA ARG A 630 -16.27 14.57 17.78
C ARG A 630 -14.93 14.91 17.16
N TYR A 631 -14.85 16.09 16.57
CA TYR A 631 -13.65 16.59 15.89
C TYR A 631 -13.22 17.93 16.45
N GLN A 632 -11.90 18.18 16.46
CA GLN A 632 -11.29 19.49 16.59
C GLN A 632 -10.57 19.83 15.32
N THR A 633 -11.11 20.78 14.57
CA THR A 633 -10.52 21.28 13.32
C THR A 633 -9.82 22.61 13.56
N LEU A 634 -8.64 22.79 12.93
CA LEU A 634 -7.92 24.05 12.82
C LEU A 634 -7.64 24.30 11.34
N TRP A 635 -7.94 25.51 10.83
CA TRP A 635 -7.61 25.87 9.45
C TRP A 635 -7.26 27.34 9.32
N LEU A 636 -6.48 27.69 8.30
CA LEU A 636 -6.16 29.03 7.89
C LEU A 636 -7.10 29.42 6.74
N ASP A 637 -7.91 30.44 6.95
CA ASP A 637 -8.90 30.96 6.00
C ASP A 637 -8.20 31.98 5.07
N HIS A 638 -8.17 31.69 3.76
CA HIS A 638 -7.59 32.57 2.76
C HIS A 638 -8.61 33.48 2.09
N GLY A 639 -9.89 33.40 2.51
CA GLY A 639 -11.00 34.13 1.91
C GLY A 639 -11.47 33.57 0.57
N THR A 640 -12.44 34.26 -0.03
CA THR A 640 -12.99 33.91 -1.35
C THR A 640 -12.05 34.42 -2.45
N ASP A 641 -11.75 33.56 -3.42
CA ASP A 641 -10.91 33.86 -4.58
C ASP A 641 -9.58 34.53 -4.22
N PRO A 642 -8.76 33.90 -3.37
CA PRO A 642 -7.49 34.49 -2.94
C PRO A 642 -6.55 34.70 -4.14
N VAL A 643 -5.74 35.75 -4.08
CA VAL A 643 -4.69 36.06 -5.05
C VAL A 643 -3.35 36.02 -4.33
N ALA A 644 -2.49 35.08 -4.69
CA ALA A 644 -1.14 34.92 -4.17
C ALA A 644 -1.05 34.84 -2.62
N ALA A 645 -2.10 34.33 -1.95
CA ALA A 645 -2.07 34.14 -0.49
C ALA A 645 -0.98 33.14 -0.07
N SER A 646 -0.59 33.23 1.20
CA SER A 646 0.47 32.40 1.79
C SER A 646 0.13 31.98 3.22
N TYR A 647 0.87 30.98 3.73
CA TYR A 647 0.80 30.54 5.12
C TYR A 647 2.14 29.98 5.60
N ALA A 648 2.32 30.00 6.91
CA ALA A 648 3.38 29.26 7.59
C ALA A 648 2.84 28.71 8.92
N TYR A 649 3.00 27.42 9.16
CA TYR A 649 2.79 26.82 10.46
C TYR A 649 3.79 25.68 10.70
N VAL A 650 3.95 25.31 11.97
CA VAL A 650 4.83 24.22 12.39
C VAL A 650 4.01 23.21 13.18
N LEU A 651 4.01 21.96 12.76
CA LEU A 651 3.42 20.84 13.48
C LEU A 651 4.44 20.25 14.43
N MET A 652 4.06 20.04 15.70
CA MET A 652 4.86 19.44 16.78
C MET A 652 4.08 18.28 17.42
N PRO A 653 4.13 17.06 16.84
CA PRO A 653 3.43 15.89 17.36
C PRO A 653 3.88 15.53 18.78
N GLY A 654 2.94 15.23 19.69
CA GLY A 654 3.22 14.82 21.06
C GLY A 654 3.86 15.89 21.96
N ALA A 655 4.08 17.11 21.46
CA ALA A 655 4.70 18.18 22.25
C ALA A 655 3.76 18.66 23.35
N SER A 656 4.31 18.95 24.53
CA SER A 656 3.55 19.54 25.63
C SER A 656 3.16 21.01 25.36
N PRO A 657 2.13 21.57 25.98
CA PRO A 657 1.75 22.97 25.80
C PRO A 657 2.88 23.93 26.17
N ARG A 658 3.68 23.58 27.18
CA ARG A 658 4.87 24.36 27.57
C ARG A 658 5.94 24.37 26.48
N THR A 659 6.17 23.22 25.83
CA THR A 659 7.15 23.09 24.75
C THR A 659 6.71 23.91 23.54
N VAL A 660 5.42 23.85 23.18
CA VAL A 660 4.85 24.61 22.05
C VAL A 660 4.91 26.11 22.30
N ALA A 661 4.50 26.56 23.48
CA ALA A 661 4.58 27.96 23.87
C ALA A 661 6.02 28.50 23.88
N ALA A 662 6.98 27.73 24.42
CA ALA A 662 8.40 28.09 24.41
C ALA A 662 8.95 28.17 22.96
N ARG A 663 8.51 27.28 22.09
CA ARG A 663 8.90 27.28 20.66
C ARG A 663 8.34 28.53 19.93
N ALA A 664 7.10 28.92 20.22
CA ALA A 664 6.50 30.13 19.68
C ALA A 664 7.20 31.40 20.13
N ALA A 665 7.68 31.41 21.38
CA ALA A 665 8.38 32.55 21.96
C ALA A 665 9.87 32.67 21.57
N ASP A 666 10.43 31.67 20.89
CA ASP A 666 11.83 31.68 20.44
C ASP A 666 11.95 32.05 18.96
N PRO A 667 12.22 33.30 18.58
CA PRO A 667 12.35 33.70 17.19
C PRO A 667 13.62 33.19 16.52
N GLY A 668 14.58 32.67 17.28
CA GLY A 668 15.90 32.23 16.80
C GLY A 668 15.93 30.80 16.30
N TRP A 669 14.95 29.97 16.62
CA TRP A 669 14.98 28.55 16.29
C TRP A 669 14.68 28.26 14.80
N LEU A 670 13.85 29.11 14.17
CA LEU A 670 13.44 28.96 12.76
C LEU A 670 13.51 30.31 12.03
N ASN A 671 14.22 30.35 10.93
CA ASN A 671 14.18 31.47 9.99
C ASN A 671 13.47 31.02 8.72
N VAL A 672 12.32 31.61 8.39
CA VAL A 672 11.70 31.47 7.07
C VAL A 672 12.45 32.42 6.14
N LEU A 673 13.30 31.85 5.29
CA LEU A 673 14.18 32.62 4.38
C LEU A 673 13.41 33.16 3.16
N ASP A 674 12.45 32.39 2.66
CA ASP A 674 11.56 32.76 1.55
C ASP A 674 10.27 31.94 1.66
N ASN A 675 9.13 32.54 1.32
CA ASN A 675 7.84 31.85 1.19
C ASN A 675 7.02 32.52 0.08
N THR A 676 7.43 32.29 -1.15
CA THR A 676 6.82 32.85 -2.36
C THR A 676 6.41 31.73 -3.34
N ALA A 677 5.72 32.09 -4.42
CA ALA A 677 5.36 31.15 -5.49
C ALA A 677 6.59 30.62 -6.26
N GLU A 678 7.73 31.31 -6.15
CA GLU A 678 8.97 30.95 -6.82
C GLU A 678 9.88 30.08 -5.93
N ARG A 679 9.85 30.32 -4.62
CA ARG A 679 10.78 29.66 -3.67
C ARG A 679 10.13 29.54 -2.30
N GLN A 680 10.43 28.46 -1.63
CA GLN A 680 10.15 28.28 -0.22
C GLN A 680 11.38 27.71 0.48
N ALA A 681 11.83 28.39 1.53
CA ALA A 681 13.08 28.00 2.20
C ALA A 681 13.07 28.36 3.67
N ILE A 682 13.74 27.52 4.46
CA ILE A 682 13.95 27.72 5.90
C ILE A 682 15.42 27.53 6.28
N ALA A 683 15.78 28.12 7.41
CA ALA A 683 16.99 27.74 8.15
C ALA A 683 16.62 27.41 9.61
N VAL A 684 17.20 26.33 10.15
CA VAL A 684 17.15 25.95 11.56
C VAL A 684 18.57 25.99 12.11
N PRO A 685 18.99 27.13 12.71
CA PRO A 685 20.39 27.35 13.10
C PRO A 685 20.95 26.32 14.05
N SER A 686 20.15 25.86 15.02
CA SER A 686 20.57 24.84 16.00
C SER A 686 20.90 23.47 15.38
N LEU A 687 20.34 23.17 14.21
CA LEU A 687 20.62 21.96 13.44
C LEU A 687 21.67 22.17 12.35
N GLY A 688 22.14 23.41 12.15
CA GLY A 688 22.95 23.76 10.98
C GLY A 688 22.26 23.49 9.66
N LEU A 689 20.92 23.52 9.64
CA LEU A 689 20.09 23.10 8.53
C LEU A 689 19.63 24.33 7.71
N THR A 690 19.77 24.22 6.38
CA THR A 690 19.09 25.07 5.40
C THR A 690 18.38 24.15 4.42
N ALA A 691 17.08 24.35 4.23
CA ALA A 691 16.25 23.53 3.36
C ALA A 691 15.43 24.42 2.43
N ALA A 692 15.34 24.07 1.14
CA ALA A 692 14.67 24.87 0.14
C ALA A 692 13.99 24.00 -0.93
N ASN A 693 12.80 24.42 -1.35
CA ASN A 693 12.16 24.03 -2.60
C ASN A 693 12.11 25.24 -3.52
N LEU A 694 12.82 25.15 -4.63
CA LEU A 694 12.86 26.18 -5.67
C LEU A 694 12.00 25.69 -6.84
N TRP A 695 10.91 26.38 -7.11
CA TRP A 695 9.96 26.05 -8.16
C TRP A 695 10.42 26.49 -9.53
N GLN A 696 11.41 27.37 -9.57
CA GLN A 696 12.15 27.85 -10.74
C GLN A 696 13.61 28.09 -10.38
N ALA A 697 14.46 28.37 -11.38
CA ALA A 697 15.83 28.81 -11.16
C ALA A 697 15.87 30.06 -10.27
N GLY A 698 16.87 30.17 -9.40
CA GLY A 698 16.95 31.32 -8.50
C GLY A 698 17.93 31.17 -7.37
N THR A 699 17.97 32.19 -6.52
CA THR A 699 18.84 32.25 -5.33
C THR A 699 18.02 32.41 -4.06
N VAL A 700 18.39 31.70 -3.00
CA VAL A 700 17.89 31.89 -1.65
C VAL A 700 19.04 31.75 -0.64
N GLY A 701 19.28 32.80 0.13
CA GLY A 701 20.45 32.83 1.02
C GLY A 701 21.75 32.55 0.26
N PRO A 702 22.58 31.59 0.71
CA PRO A 702 23.83 31.24 0.03
C PRO A 702 23.65 30.24 -1.12
N LEU A 703 22.41 29.80 -1.44
CA LEU A 703 22.13 28.80 -2.45
C LEU A 703 21.65 29.45 -3.75
N THR A 704 22.23 29.04 -4.88
CA THR A 704 21.74 29.35 -6.22
C THR A 704 21.57 28.07 -7.02
N VAL A 705 20.45 27.93 -7.75
CA VAL A 705 20.22 26.81 -8.67
C VAL A 705 19.80 27.34 -10.06
N THR A 706 20.20 26.62 -11.10
CA THR A 706 19.92 27.00 -12.50
C THR A 706 18.62 26.40 -13.03
N ALA A 707 17.96 25.53 -12.26
CA ALA A 707 16.70 24.87 -12.60
C ALA A 707 15.89 24.59 -11.32
N PRO A 708 14.57 24.27 -11.45
CA PRO A 708 13.75 23.84 -10.31
C PRO A 708 14.39 22.69 -9.54
N ALA A 709 14.47 22.80 -8.22
CA ALA A 709 15.16 21.82 -7.38
C ALA A 709 14.64 21.81 -5.93
N GLY A 710 14.72 20.63 -5.29
CA GLY A 710 14.71 20.51 -3.85
C GLY A 710 16.15 20.48 -3.33
N VAL A 711 16.46 21.23 -2.28
CA VAL A 711 17.83 21.33 -1.73
C VAL A 711 17.79 21.23 -0.21
N LEU A 712 18.73 20.44 0.35
CA LEU A 712 18.96 20.32 1.78
C LEU A 712 20.47 20.51 2.03
N VAL A 713 20.82 21.48 2.85
CA VAL A 713 22.20 21.71 3.27
C VAL A 713 22.28 21.57 4.78
N ARG A 714 23.18 20.73 5.24
CA ARG A 714 23.41 20.50 6.67
C ARG A 714 24.88 20.68 7.02
N ARG A 715 25.13 21.54 7.98
CA ARG A 715 26.48 21.74 8.53
C ARG A 715 26.61 20.99 9.86
N ASN A 716 27.56 20.08 9.93
CA ASN A 716 27.96 19.43 11.16
C ASN A 716 29.45 19.69 11.40
N ARG A 717 29.76 20.57 12.35
CA ARG A 717 31.12 21.06 12.61
C ARG A 717 31.79 21.64 11.36
N SER A 718 32.85 21.00 10.84
CA SER A 718 33.57 21.39 9.63
C SER A 718 33.09 20.70 8.35
N VAL A 719 32.10 19.78 8.42
CA VAL A 719 31.54 19.11 7.25
C VAL A 719 30.25 19.79 6.87
N LEU A 720 30.12 20.13 5.61
CA LEU A 720 28.89 20.59 4.97
C LEU A 720 28.39 19.49 4.02
N SER A 721 27.21 18.99 4.27
CA SER A 721 26.51 18.02 3.42
C SER A 721 25.46 18.73 2.59
N LEU A 722 25.57 18.61 1.27
CA LEU A 722 24.59 19.13 0.33
C LEU A 722 23.83 17.95 -0.29
N ARG A 723 22.51 18.07 -0.34
CA ARG A 723 21.62 17.13 -1.00
C ARG A 723 20.72 17.90 -1.96
N VAL A 724 20.53 17.36 -3.15
CA VAL A 724 19.73 18.01 -4.20
C VAL A 724 18.96 16.99 -5.00
N SER A 725 17.75 17.36 -5.40
CA SER A 725 16.91 16.56 -6.30
C SER A 725 16.27 17.45 -7.39
N GLU A 726 15.80 16.83 -8.46
CA GLU A 726 15.05 17.47 -9.55
C GLU A 726 13.63 16.87 -9.58
N PRO A 727 12.65 17.47 -8.86
CA PRO A 727 11.32 16.87 -8.71
C PRO A 727 10.44 16.94 -9.97
N LEU A 728 10.81 17.72 -11.00
CA LEU A 728 10.14 17.69 -12.31
C LEU A 728 10.42 16.40 -13.07
N ARG A 729 11.51 15.67 -12.71
CA ARG A 729 11.93 14.40 -13.30
C ARG A 729 12.16 14.52 -14.81
N THR A 730 12.79 15.61 -15.23
CA THR A 730 13.14 15.87 -16.64
C THR A 730 14.39 15.11 -17.05
N GLY A 731 15.26 14.79 -16.10
CA GLY A 731 16.58 14.22 -16.34
C GLY A 731 17.61 15.22 -16.86
N GLN A 732 17.23 16.51 -16.98
CA GLN A 732 18.15 17.54 -17.44
C GLN A 732 19.13 17.93 -16.35
N PRO A 733 20.41 18.15 -16.68
CA PRO A 733 21.40 18.62 -15.73
C PRO A 733 21.01 19.98 -15.14
N LEU A 734 21.34 20.16 -13.86
CA LEU A 734 21.22 21.44 -13.17
C LEU A 734 22.52 21.79 -12.46
N GLU A 735 22.77 23.07 -12.26
CA GLU A 735 23.89 23.53 -11.45
C GLU A 735 23.38 24.06 -10.10
N LEU A 736 24.15 23.75 -9.05
CA LEU A 736 23.97 24.27 -7.72
C LEU A 736 25.24 25.00 -7.30
N VAL A 737 25.09 26.24 -6.84
CA VAL A 737 26.17 27.04 -6.28
C VAL A 737 25.91 27.31 -4.82
N TRP A 738 26.88 26.95 -4.00
CA TRP A 738 26.97 27.36 -2.61
C TRP A 738 27.93 28.55 -2.50
N ASN A 739 27.40 29.76 -2.35
CA ASN A 739 28.13 31.03 -2.36
C ASN A 739 28.87 31.31 -1.05
N ARG A 740 29.65 30.34 -0.57
CA ARG A 740 30.50 30.46 0.61
C ARG A 740 31.75 29.60 0.44
N PRO A 741 32.85 29.96 1.14
CA PRO A 741 34.12 29.26 1.02
C PRO A 741 34.02 27.77 1.38
N VAL A 742 34.72 26.93 0.57
CA VAL A 742 34.82 25.49 0.74
C VAL A 742 36.29 25.08 0.54
N ARG A 743 36.82 24.29 1.47
CA ARG A 743 38.24 23.86 1.42
C ARG A 743 38.48 22.74 0.43
N ARG A 744 37.69 21.65 0.54
CA ARG A 744 37.83 20.47 -0.32
C ARG A 744 36.59 19.59 -0.29
N VAL A 745 36.38 18.81 -1.35
CA VAL A 745 35.36 17.76 -1.42
C VAL A 745 35.83 16.53 -0.64
N VAL A 746 34.95 15.98 0.20
CA VAL A 746 35.16 14.76 0.97
C VAL A 746 34.57 13.55 0.24
N ARG A 747 33.30 13.69 -0.20
CA ARG A 747 32.55 12.66 -0.87
C ARG A 747 31.55 13.29 -1.84
N ARG A 748 31.28 12.60 -2.94
CA ARG A 748 30.22 12.95 -3.87
C ARG A 748 29.62 11.70 -4.51
N ASP A 749 28.36 11.78 -4.92
CA ASP A 749 27.73 10.74 -5.74
C ASP A 749 28.27 10.77 -7.18
N PRO A 750 28.23 9.66 -7.91
CA PRO A 750 28.67 9.61 -9.32
C PRO A 750 27.94 10.59 -10.23
N SER A 751 26.71 10.94 -9.91
CA SER A 751 25.86 11.90 -10.63
C SER A 751 26.22 13.38 -10.37
N VAL A 752 27.16 13.66 -9.48
CA VAL A 752 27.57 15.02 -9.09
C VAL A 752 28.97 15.30 -9.60
N GLU A 753 29.10 16.27 -10.47
CA GLU A 753 30.38 16.84 -10.94
C GLU A 753 30.71 18.09 -10.14
N VAL A 754 31.98 18.23 -9.74
CA VAL A 754 32.48 19.43 -9.05
C VAL A 754 33.12 20.34 -10.08
N LEU A 755 32.53 21.51 -10.30
CA LEU A 755 33.02 22.51 -11.27
C LEU A 755 33.99 23.50 -10.65
N ALA A 756 33.79 23.88 -9.37
CA ALA A 756 34.67 24.78 -8.63
C ALA A 756 34.63 24.53 -7.13
N THR A 757 35.75 24.81 -6.47
CA THR A 757 35.93 24.90 -4.99
C THR A 757 36.76 26.13 -4.66
N GLY A 758 36.79 26.55 -3.40
CA GLY A 758 37.54 27.72 -2.94
C GLY A 758 36.60 28.77 -2.35
N SER A 759 36.46 29.96 -2.99
CA SER A 759 35.55 31.01 -2.52
C SER A 759 34.07 30.64 -2.60
N GLU A 760 33.74 29.73 -3.51
CA GLU A 760 32.41 29.11 -3.65
C GLU A 760 32.54 27.61 -3.99
N LEU A 761 31.47 26.85 -3.82
CA LEU A 761 31.33 25.50 -4.36
C LEU A 761 30.32 25.52 -5.52
N ARG A 762 30.75 25.04 -6.69
CA ARG A 762 29.86 24.90 -7.85
C ARG A 762 29.79 23.42 -8.25
N LEU A 763 28.58 22.91 -8.29
CA LEU A 763 28.25 21.53 -8.63
C LEU A 763 27.37 21.48 -9.86
N ARG A 764 27.60 20.50 -10.75
CA ARG A 764 26.65 20.09 -11.79
C ARG A 764 26.08 18.73 -11.42
N ILE A 765 24.77 18.60 -11.44
CA ILE A 765 24.04 17.39 -11.09
C ILE A 765 23.35 16.83 -12.33
N THR A 766 23.54 15.54 -12.61
CA THR A 766 22.79 14.81 -13.64
C THR A 766 21.77 13.90 -12.94
N PRO A 767 20.50 14.36 -12.76
CA PRO A 767 19.59 13.76 -11.78
C PRO A 767 18.93 12.46 -12.23
N GLY A 768 18.95 12.13 -13.54
CA GLY A 768 18.09 11.08 -14.08
C GLY A 768 16.60 11.42 -13.97
N THR A 769 15.73 10.45 -14.24
CA THR A 769 14.27 10.64 -14.27
C THR A 769 13.56 10.03 -13.04
N GLY A 770 14.28 9.51 -12.08
CA GLY A 770 13.75 8.83 -10.89
C GLY A 770 13.29 9.75 -9.77
N GLY A 771 13.71 11.03 -9.76
CA GLY A 771 13.46 11.95 -8.65
C GLY A 771 14.32 11.66 -7.41
N ALA A 772 15.45 10.99 -7.60
CA ALA A 772 16.37 10.65 -6.52
C ALA A 772 17.08 11.87 -5.93
N THR A 773 17.55 11.74 -4.69
CA THR A 773 18.43 12.71 -4.05
C THR A 773 19.89 12.41 -4.40
N HIS A 774 20.65 13.44 -4.71
CA HIS A 774 22.07 13.40 -5.06
C HIS A 774 22.88 14.18 -4.05
N GLY A 775 24.04 13.67 -3.64
CA GLY A 775 24.80 14.18 -2.52
C GLY A 775 26.24 14.61 -2.82
N CYS A 776 26.67 15.68 -2.13
CA CYS A 776 28.07 16.09 -2.03
C CYS A 776 28.39 16.49 -0.60
N GLU A 777 29.54 16.07 -0.08
CA GLU A 777 30.06 16.44 1.23
C GLU A 777 31.39 17.15 1.08
N VAL A 778 31.54 18.27 1.78
CA VAL A 778 32.71 19.14 1.68
C VAL A 778 33.20 19.57 3.07
N LEU A 779 34.48 19.90 3.19
CA LEU A 779 35.01 20.62 4.35
C LEU A 779 34.88 22.13 4.15
N VAL A 780 34.39 22.85 5.18
CA VAL A 780 34.28 24.30 5.24
C VAL A 780 35.20 24.91 6.28
#